data_7250a2ba796d31ac959a4cf394634149
#
_entry.id   7250a2ba796d31ac959a4cf394634149
#
_cell.length_a   1.000
_cell.length_b   1.000
_cell.length_c   1.000
_cell.angle_alpha   90.00
_cell.angle_beta   90.00
_cell.angle_gamma   90.00
#
_symmetry.space_group_name_H-M   'P 1'
#
loop_
_entity.id
_entity.type
_entity.pdbx_description
1 polymer ?
#
loop_
_entity_poly.entity_id
_entity_poly.type
_entity_poly.pdbx_seq_one_letter_code
_entity_poly.pdbx_strand_id
1 'polypeptide(L)'
;EDYMGGDGDRFLEIWNLVFMQYERSKDGKLSPLPKPSIDTGMGLERVTAIKEGKFSNYDSSLFMPLIDEVAKLCGKPYVYESGASYRVIADHIRSVVFLLAQGTNFNREGRGYVLRRILRRAVRHGYLLGIKEPFMYRLVDKVCELMGGHYAYLNEKKQAVKEQIKLEEERFFATLANGIELFNEELARTKEIFSGEVAFKLYDTYGFPLDLTADMLREKNLRVDEAKFDALMSEQRQIAKAAWKGSGDKNVRGDFKALLEKFGENKFSGYEELSRTSKVLALLNEDFVEVDELKAGDIGWAMFDITPFYAQSGGQTGDSGEVESIADVFDTQKFYGLNLSHLRLNRNLKIGDIVGLKVSEEREQIARHHSATHLLHAALRAVLGAHIAQAGSLVEADRLRFDFSHPKALSDEELAKIEEFVNNAVCKGCAAKTEIMDIDDAKNSGAIALFGEKYGSKVRVVSFGEISKELCGGIHVRNLSEIGPFFIVKESSVSAGVRRIEAVCSRAALNLALQNRAKLAEISAELKGIEPLRAIEKLKDEIRSLKDQIKHASSSHALAFLNVGDTKLCVASVESGDIKTMIDEFKNSHEKAAIMLMQVGTDGKISIAAGVKNAPIKAGEWVKLAAQILGGGGGGRDDFATAGGKDVLKIEEAIKEAIAYAKGKI
;
A
#
# COMPACT_ATOMS: atom_id res chain seq x y z
N GLU A 1 17.16 35.91 29.54
CA GLU A 1 17.89 37.20 29.49
C GLU A 1 18.08 37.59 28.03
N ASP A 2 17.70 38.83 27.71
CA ASP A 2 17.57 39.34 26.35
C ASP A 2 18.88 40.06 25.94
N TYR A 3 19.85 39.32 25.43
CA TYR A 3 21.14 39.82 24.97
C TYR A 3 21.52 39.27 23.58
N MET A 4 22.43 39.92 22.88
CA MET A 4 22.88 39.49 21.56
C MET A 4 23.49 38.06 21.62
N GLY A 5 22.94 37.15 20.87
CA GLY A 5 23.32 35.73 20.88
C GLY A 5 22.62 34.89 21.96
N GLY A 6 21.66 35.44 22.72
CA GLY A 6 20.78 34.72 23.63
C GLY A 6 19.54 34.18 22.93
N ASP A 7 18.77 33.35 23.64
CA ASP A 7 17.55 32.67 23.14
C ASP A 7 16.29 33.57 23.20
N GLY A 8 16.44 34.88 23.47
CA GLY A 8 15.35 35.85 23.57
C GLY A 8 14.82 36.30 22.23
N ASP A 9 13.55 36.67 22.15
CA ASP A 9 12.86 37.11 20.92
C ASP A 9 13.32 38.43 20.36
N ARG A 10 14.09 39.22 21.14
CA ARG A 10 14.59 40.56 20.75
C ARG A 10 15.70 40.53 19.71
N PHE A 11 16.56 39.48 19.75
CA PHE A 11 17.69 39.33 18.84
C PHE A 11 17.46 38.05 18.01
N LEU A 12 17.11 38.23 16.74
CA LEU A 12 16.92 37.14 15.81
C LEU A 12 18.17 36.91 14.97
N GLU A 13 18.76 35.72 15.05
CA GLU A 13 19.84 35.28 14.19
C GLU A 13 19.36 35.20 12.74
N ILE A 14 20.01 35.88 11.82
CA ILE A 14 19.72 35.85 10.37
C ILE A 14 20.78 35.12 9.57
N TRP A 15 21.98 35.04 10.09
CA TRP A 15 23.12 34.39 9.47
C TRP A 15 24.10 33.88 10.52
N ASN A 16 24.58 32.67 10.40
CA ASN A 16 25.63 32.11 11.25
C ASN A 16 26.82 31.62 10.42
N LEU A 17 28.00 31.58 11.08
CA LEU A 17 29.25 31.08 10.55
C LEU A 17 29.77 30.02 11.52
N VAL A 18 29.89 28.78 11.05
CA VAL A 18 30.38 27.67 11.84
C VAL A 18 31.77 27.27 11.38
N PHE A 19 32.75 27.37 12.28
CA PHE A 19 34.15 27.02 12.03
C PHE A 19 34.37 25.57 12.53
N MET A 20 34.34 24.61 11.62
CA MET A 20 34.52 23.19 11.94
C MET A 20 36.02 22.86 12.00
N GLN A 21 36.53 22.57 13.17
CA GLN A 21 37.94 22.22 13.40
C GLN A 21 38.13 20.79 13.89
N TYR A 22 37.10 20.22 14.51
CA TYR A 22 37.18 18.92 15.17
C TYR A 22 36.02 18.01 14.78
N GLU A 23 36.31 16.72 14.72
CA GLU A 23 35.31 15.66 14.68
C GLU A 23 35.10 15.11 16.11
N ARG A 24 33.85 14.96 16.51
CA ARG A 24 33.48 14.28 17.77
C ARG A 24 33.03 12.86 17.50
N SER A 25 33.79 11.88 17.99
CA SER A 25 33.43 10.47 17.92
C SER A 25 32.25 10.12 18.86
N LYS A 26 31.67 8.94 18.70
CA LYS A 26 30.51 8.49 19.50
C LYS A 26 30.79 8.42 21.02
N ASP A 27 32.03 8.19 21.40
CA ASP A 27 32.54 8.19 22.78
C ASP A 27 32.89 9.59 23.29
N GLY A 28 32.63 10.65 22.51
CA GLY A 28 32.81 12.05 22.88
C GLY A 28 34.20 12.62 22.68
N LYS A 29 35.17 11.84 22.17
CA LYS A 29 36.53 12.27 21.92
C LYS A 29 36.59 13.21 20.71
N LEU A 30 37.29 14.34 20.85
CA LEU A 30 37.54 15.30 19.79
C LEU A 30 38.85 14.98 19.07
N SER A 31 38.81 14.88 17.77
CA SER A 31 40.00 14.73 16.90
C SER A 31 40.03 15.87 15.89
N PRO A 32 41.18 16.47 15.58
CA PRO A 32 41.26 17.50 14.55
C PRO A 32 40.81 16.97 13.20
N LEU A 33 40.04 17.78 12.47
CA LEU A 33 39.73 17.47 11.08
C LEU A 33 40.98 17.55 10.21
N PRO A 34 41.18 16.65 9.25
CA PRO A 34 42.30 16.71 8.30
C PRO A 34 42.30 18.03 7.48
N LYS A 35 41.13 18.61 7.27
CA LYS A 35 40.89 19.85 6.59
C LYS A 35 39.83 20.65 7.36
N PRO A 36 40.19 21.64 8.18
CA PRO A 36 39.21 22.55 8.77
C PRO A 36 38.36 23.20 7.69
N SER A 37 37.08 23.37 7.94
CA SER A 37 36.15 23.99 7.01
C SER A 37 35.22 25.00 7.69
N ILE A 38 34.66 25.89 6.89
CA ILE A 38 33.67 26.86 7.34
C ILE A 38 32.36 26.49 6.68
N ASP A 39 31.33 26.34 7.51
CA ASP A 39 29.96 26.21 7.07
C ASP A 39 29.16 27.45 7.44
N THR A 40 28.23 27.86 6.60
CA THR A 40 27.42 29.05 6.86
C THR A 40 25.96 28.78 6.56
N GLY A 41 25.08 29.33 7.41
CA GLY A 41 23.64 29.25 7.24
C GLY A 41 23.02 30.66 7.31
N MET A 42 22.30 31.08 6.26
CA MET A 42 21.58 32.33 6.21
C MET A 42 20.11 32.10 5.91
N GLY A 43 19.23 32.66 6.73
CA GLY A 43 17.78 32.54 6.55
C GLY A 43 17.27 33.42 5.42
N LEU A 44 16.92 32.81 4.26
CA LEU A 44 16.40 33.57 3.11
C LEU A 44 15.16 34.39 3.51
N GLU A 45 14.21 33.81 4.21
CA GLU A 45 12.98 34.49 4.64
C GLU A 45 13.24 35.60 5.63
N ARG A 46 14.18 35.40 6.57
CA ARG A 46 14.58 36.40 7.55
C ARG A 46 15.23 37.62 6.87
N VAL A 47 16.17 37.39 5.97
CA VAL A 47 16.83 38.44 5.23
C VAL A 47 15.87 39.19 4.30
N THR A 48 14.96 38.45 3.63
CA THR A 48 13.94 39.05 2.76
C THR A 48 13.04 39.99 3.54
N ALA A 49 12.51 39.54 4.71
CA ALA A 49 11.66 40.35 5.56
C ALA A 49 12.35 41.65 5.99
N ILE A 50 13.63 41.57 6.39
CA ILE A 50 14.42 42.79 6.75
C ILE A 50 14.59 43.73 5.55
N LYS A 51 14.94 43.19 4.37
CA LYS A 51 15.11 44.01 3.17
C LYS A 51 13.81 44.66 2.70
N GLU A 52 12.68 44.05 2.94
CA GLU A 52 11.35 44.56 2.63
C GLU A 52 10.76 45.44 3.76
N GLY A 53 11.50 45.62 4.86
CA GLY A 53 11.05 46.41 6.03
C GLY A 53 9.85 45.75 6.74
N LYS A 54 9.73 44.42 6.72
CA LYS A 54 8.67 43.65 7.35
C LYS A 54 9.06 43.21 8.74
N PHE A 55 8.12 43.19 9.66
CA PHE A 55 8.33 42.71 11.02
C PHE A 55 8.40 41.20 11.10
N SER A 56 7.60 40.50 10.30
CA SER A 56 7.52 39.03 10.28
C SER A 56 7.99 38.45 8.93
N ASN A 57 8.65 37.31 8.96
CA ASN A 57 9.00 36.54 7.76
C ASN A 57 7.75 36.25 6.90
N TYR A 58 6.59 36.03 7.54
CA TYR A 58 5.33 35.72 6.87
C TYR A 58 4.70 36.90 6.14
N ASP A 59 5.11 38.14 6.47
CA ASP A 59 4.64 39.35 5.77
C ASP A 59 5.49 39.68 4.54
N SER A 60 6.51 38.88 4.26
CA SER A 60 7.37 39.04 3.09
C SER A 60 6.72 38.60 1.79
N SER A 61 7.28 39.03 0.67
CA SER A 61 6.88 38.61 -0.68
C SER A 61 7.00 37.12 -0.93
N LEU A 62 7.71 36.37 -0.09
CA LEU A 62 7.86 34.92 -0.17
C LEU A 62 6.66 34.16 0.40
N PHE A 63 5.91 34.74 1.35
CA PHE A 63 4.79 34.07 2.03
C PHE A 63 3.45 34.73 1.77
N MET A 64 3.38 36.06 1.69
CA MET A 64 2.10 36.77 1.52
C MET A 64 1.26 36.25 0.35
N PRO A 65 1.83 35.97 -0.85
CA PRO A 65 1.02 35.45 -1.95
C PRO A 65 0.37 34.07 -1.66
N LEU A 66 1.01 33.23 -0.81
CA LEU A 66 0.45 31.96 -0.37
C LEU A 66 -0.64 32.17 0.69
N ILE A 67 -0.41 33.09 1.63
CA ILE A 67 -1.36 33.47 2.66
C ILE A 67 -2.63 34.06 2.03
N ASP A 68 -2.48 34.93 1.03
CA ASP A 68 -3.59 35.52 0.27
C ASP A 68 -4.40 34.45 -0.47
N GLU A 69 -3.76 33.42 -1.01
CA GLU A 69 -4.45 32.32 -1.68
C GLU A 69 -5.23 31.46 -0.67
N VAL A 70 -4.67 31.22 0.52
CA VAL A 70 -5.41 30.55 1.62
C VAL A 70 -6.62 31.39 2.04
N ALA A 71 -6.46 32.74 2.14
CA ALA A 71 -7.56 33.63 2.48
C ALA A 71 -8.71 33.58 1.46
N LYS A 72 -8.39 33.50 0.17
CA LYS A 72 -9.39 33.30 -0.90
C LYS A 72 -10.11 31.96 -0.74
N LEU A 73 -9.36 30.88 -0.46
CA LEU A 73 -9.92 29.54 -0.32
C LEU A 73 -10.86 29.40 0.88
N CYS A 74 -10.56 30.06 2.02
CA CYS A 74 -11.42 30.01 3.20
C CYS A 74 -12.50 31.14 3.24
N GLY A 75 -12.43 32.10 2.35
CA GLY A 75 -13.35 33.26 2.30
C GLY A 75 -13.24 34.23 3.49
N LYS A 76 -12.09 34.22 4.19
CA LYS A 76 -11.85 35.07 5.37
C LYS A 76 -10.53 35.82 5.20
N PRO A 77 -10.46 37.12 5.58
CA PRO A 77 -9.22 37.89 5.47
C PRO A 77 -8.17 37.40 6.47
N TYR A 78 -6.90 37.49 6.08
CA TYR A 78 -5.79 37.28 6.99
C TYR A 78 -5.64 38.49 7.94
N VAL A 79 -5.51 38.19 9.23
CA VAL A 79 -5.17 39.16 10.28
C VAL A 79 -3.97 38.60 11.04
N TYR A 80 -2.91 39.36 11.21
CA TYR A 80 -1.63 38.89 11.75
C TYR A 80 -1.79 38.25 13.14
N GLU A 81 -2.48 38.89 14.07
CA GLU A 81 -2.62 38.46 15.47
C GLU A 81 -3.33 37.11 15.60
N SER A 82 -4.31 36.86 14.76
CA SER A 82 -5.13 35.62 14.76
C SER A 82 -4.80 34.67 13.61
N GLY A 83 -3.85 35.03 12.74
CA GLY A 83 -3.58 34.38 11.47
C GLY A 83 -2.61 33.20 11.53
N ALA A 84 -2.36 32.59 12.72
CA ALA A 84 -1.41 31.48 12.84
C ALA A 84 -1.69 30.32 11.87
N SER A 85 -2.97 29.98 11.67
CA SER A 85 -3.37 28.90 10.74
C SER A 85 -2.97 29.18 9.29
N TYR A 86 -3.06 30.42 8.82
CA TYR A 86 -2.64 30.83 7.48
C TYR A 86 -1.12 30.67 7.30
N ARG A 87 -0.35 31.10 8.31
CA ARG A 87 1.11 30.98 8.31
C ARG A 87 1.56 29.54 8.29
N VAL A 88 0.96 28.68 9.10
CA VAL A 88 1.24 27.24 9.10
C VAL A 88 0.96 26.60 7.75
N ILE A 89 -0.16 26.91 7.12
CA ILE A 89 -0.50 26.39 5.79
C ILE A 89 0.51 26.84 4.74
N ALA A 90 0.86 28.13 4.71
CA ALA A 90 1.81 28.71 3.75
C ALA A 90 3.24 28.14 3.92
N ASP A 91 3.69 27.96 5.15
CA ASP A 91 4.98 27.34 5.47
C ASP A 91 5.02 25.86 5.04
N HIS A 92 4.02 25.11 5.45
CA HIS A 92 3.99 23.67 5.25
C HIS A 92 3.81 23.29 3.79
N ILE A 93 3.01 24.04 3.01
CA ILE A 93 2.83 23.72 1.59
C ILE A 93 4.14 23.84 0.81
N ARG A 94 4.98 24.83 1.12
CA ARG A 94 6.31 24.95 0.51
C ARG A 94 7.15 23.71 0.78
N SER A 95 7.28 23.31 2.04
CA SER A 95 8.03 22.13 2.46
C SER A 95 7.52 20.87 1.77
N VAL A 96 6.19 20.69 1.73
CA VAL A 96 5.55 19.51 1.11
C VAL A 96 5.83 19.44 -0.39
N VAL A 97 5.68 20.57 -1.11
CA VAL A 97 5.91 20.63 -2.57
C VAL A 97 7.36 20.31 -2.93
N PHE A 98 8.32 20.90 -2.21
CA PHE A 98 9.74 20.63 -2.47
C PHE A 98 10.13 19.18 -2.20
N LEU A 99 9.72 18.62 -1.08
CA LEU A 99 10.04 17.24 -0.72
C LEU A 99 9.41 16.22 -1.68
N LEU A 100 8.17 16.41 -2.08
CA LEU A 100 7.51 15.55 -3.08
C LEU A 100 8.18 15.67 -4.45
N ALA A 101 8.50 16.90 -4.89
CA ALA A 101 9.18 17.13 -6.16
C ALA A 101 10.58 16.52 -6.20
N GLN A 102 11.25 16.39 -5.06
CA GLN A 102 12.54 15.71 -4.92
C GLN A 102 12.41 14.17 -4.77
N GLY A 103 11.19 13.61 -4.83
CA GLY A 103 10.96 12.17 -4.81
C GLY A 103 10.70 11.56 -3.43
N THR A 104 10.56 12.38 -2.37
CA THR A 104 10.08 11.87 -1.07
C THR A 104 8.58 11.60 -1.18
N ASN A 105 8.14 10.37 -0.91
CA ASN A 105 6.73 10.00 -0.94
C ASN A 105 6.14 9.92 0.47
N PHE A 106 4.81 10.10 0.61
CA PHE A 106 4.13 9.88 1.87
C PHE A 106 4.25 8.41 2.31
N ASN A 107 4.66 8.20 3.56
CA ASN A 107 4.83 6.85 4.11
C ASN A 107 4.35 6.81 5.57
N ARG A 108 4.35 5.60 6.16
CA ARG A 108 4.07 5.36 7.59
C ARG A 108 5.30 5.49 8.48
N GLU A 109 6.50 5.49 7.89
CA GLU A 109 7.79 5.52 8.58
C GLU A 109 8.79 6.44 7.88
N GLY A 110 9.89 6.74 8.57
CA GLY A 110 11.01 7.49 8.04
C GLY A 110 10.66 8.91 7.57
N ARG A 111 11.35 9.39 6.53
CA ARG A 111 11.18 10.74 5.98
C ARG A 111 9.77 10.97 5.43
N GLY A 112 9.17 9.96 4.81
CA GLY A 112 7.81 10.03 4.27
C GLY A 112 6.74 10.18 5.35
N TYR A 113 6.97 9.66 6.55
CA TYR A 113 6.12 9.91 7.71
C TYR A 113 6.18 11.37 8.15
N VAL A 114 7.37 11.95 8.24
CA VAL A 114 7.55 13.37 8.59
C VAL A 114 6.83 14.26 7.57
N LEU A 115 6.99 14.00 6.29
CA LEU A 115 6.30 14.71 5.22
C LEU A 115 4.77 14.62 5.35
N ARG A 116 4.26 13.43 5.61
CA ARG A 116 2.83 13.17 5.83
C ARG A 116 2.29 13.92 7.03
N ARG A 117 3.05 13.99 8.10
CA ARG A 117 2.73 14.72 9.33
C ARG A 117 2.62 16.23 9.07
N ILE A 118 3.57 16.80 8.32
CA ILE A 118 3.57 18.22 7.92
C ILE A 118 2.29 18.54 7.12
N LEU A 119 1.96 17.73 6.10
CA LEU A 119 0.75 17.93 5.32
C LEU A 119 -0.52 17.88 6.18
N ARG A 120 -0.67 16.83 7.01
CA ARG A 120 -1.87 16.66 7.84
C ARG A 120 -2.04 17.76 8.87
N ARG A 121 -0.94 18.30 9.41
CA ARG A 121 -0.98 19.47 10.28
C ARG A 121 -1.55 20.69 9.53
N ALA A 122 -1.11 20.96 8.32
CA ALA A 122 -1.65 22.06 7.51
C ALA A 122 -3.11 21.84 7.15
N VAL A 123 -3.51 20.63 6.77
CA VAL A 123 -4.92 20.28 6.48
C VAL A 123 -5.83 20.52 7.69
N ARG A 124 -5.38 20.15 8.91
CA ARG A 124 -6.13 20.49 10.14
C ARG A 124 -6.31 22.00 10.30
N HIS A 125 -5.27 22.80 10.08
CA HIS A 125 -5.38 24.25 10.15
C HIS A 125 -6.37 24.81 9.13
N GLY A 126 -6.42 24.27 7.92
CA GLY A 126 -7.46 24.57 6.94
C GLY A 126 -8.86 24.21 7.44
N TYR A 127 -9.00 23.04 8.06
CA TYR A 127 -10.27 22.63 8.66
C TYR A 127 -10.75 23.59 9.75
N LEU A 128 -9.85 24.12 10.60
CA LEU A 128 -10.15 25.14 11.60
C LEU A 128 -10.59 26.47 10.97
N LEU A 129 -10.03 26.84 9.82
CA LEU A 129 -10.47 28.01 9.04
C LEU A 129 -11.83 27.81 8.38
N GLY A 130 -12.38 26.59 8.37
CA GLY A 130 -13.67 26.25 7.80
C GLY A 130 -13.63 25.55 6.46
N ILE A 131 -12.44 25.23 5.93
CA ILE A 131 -12.29 24.48 4.68
C ILE A 131 -12.56 23.00 4.98
N LYS A 132 -13.62 22.44 4.37
CA LYS A 132 -14.09 21.07 4.64
C LYS A 132 -13.82 20.08 3.49
N GLU A 133 -13.04 20.51 2.52
CA GLU A 133 -12.65 19.72 1.34
C GLU A 133 -11.14 19.82 1.09
N PRO A 134 -10.54 18.91 0.30
CA PRO A 134 -9.14 19.01 -0.10
C PRO A 134 -8.82 20.35 -0.76
N PHE A 135 -7.77 21.02 -0.32
CA PHE A 135 -7.41 22.38 -0.75
C PHE A 135 -5.90 22.61 -0.93
N MET A 136 -5.05 21.91 -0.16
CA MET A 136 -3.60 22.10 -0.21
C MET A 136 -3.03 21.90 -1.63
N TYR A 137 -3.59 20.93 -2.38
CA TYR A 137 -3.18 20.68 -3.75
C TYR A 137 -3.38 21.89 -4.68
N ARG A 138 -4.33 22.79 -4.37
CA ARG A 138 -4.58 24.01 -5.14
C ARG A 138 -3.47 25.04 -4.94
N LEU A 139 -2.82 25.04 -3.76
CA LEU A 139 -1.73 25.95 -3.43
C LEU A 139 -0.41 25.60 -4.15
N VAL A 140 -0.29 24.39 -4.70
CA VAL A 140 0.91 23.93 -5.44
C VAL A 140 1.21 24.86 -6.62
N ASP A 141 0.18 25.33 -7.33
CA ASP A 141 0.36 26.25 -8.45
C ASP A 141 1.04 27.54 -8.02
N LYS A 142 0.65 28.09 -6.85
CA LYS A 142 1.23 29.31 -6.30
C LYS A 142 2.68 29.09 -5.83
N VAL A 143 3.01 27.93 -5.24
CA VAL A 143 4.41 27.59 -4.90
C VAL A 143 5.27 27.51 -6.17
N CYS A 144 4.78 26.88 -7.22
CA CYS A 144 5.49 26.78 -8.50
C CYS A 144 5.66 28.14 -9.18
N GLU A 145 4.66 29.02 -9.07
CA GLU A 145 4.75 30.41 -9.58
C GLU A 145 5.85 31.18 -8.87
N LEU A 146 5.92 31.10 -7.54
CA LEU A 146 6.87 31.84 -6.72
C LEU A 146 8.31 31.32 -6.81
N MET A 147 8.47 29.99 -6.86
CA MET A 147 9.77 29.34 -6.72
C MET A 147 10.26 28.65 -7.99
N GLY A 148 9.36 28.34 -8.92
CA GLY A 148 9.65 27.56 -10.13
C GLY A 148 10.57 28.27 -11.15
N GLY A 149 10.73 29.60 -11.04
CA GLY A 149 11.71 30.35 -11.85
C GLY A 149 13.15 29.96 -11.53
N HIS A 150 13.44 29.69 -10.26
CA HIS A 150 14.77 29.24 -9.80
C HIS A 150 14.85 27.70 -9.73
N TYR A 151 13.79 27.02 -9.32
CA TYR A 151 13.71 25.56 -9.18
C TYR A 151 12.84 24.97 -10.27
N ALA A 152 13.33 24.92 -11.51
CA ALA A 152 12.57 24.49 -12.71
C ALA A 152 11.88 23.13 -12.55
N TYR A 153 12.50 22.18 -11.84
CA TYR A 153 11.93 20.86 -11.57
C TYR A 153 10.59 20.88 -10.84
N LEU A 154 10.24 21.97 -10.13
CA LEU A 154 8.92 22.13 -9.52
C LEU A 154 7.83 22.22 -10.58
N ASN A 155 8.08 22.93 -11.68
CA ASN A 155 7.14 23.05 -12.79
C ASN A 155 6.96 21.72 -13.53
N GLU A 156 8.05 20.99 -13.74
CA GLU A 156 8.05 19.68 -14.42
C GLU A 156 7.22 18.66 -13.65
N LYS A 157 7.30 18.66 -12.32
CA LYS A 157 6.63 17.69 -11.45
C LYS A 157 5.32 18.19 -10.86
N LYS A 158 4.89 19.40 -11.19
CA LYS A 158 3.76 20.09 -10.59
C LYS A 158 2.49 19.23 -10.55
N GLN A 159 2.11 18.63 -11.68
CA GLN A 159 0.89 17.84 -11.77
C GLN A 159 0.93 16.60 -10.89
N ALA A 160 2.04 15.87 -10.88
CA ALA A 160 2.23 14.69 -10.03
C ALA A 160 2.18 15.05 -8.53
N VAL A 161 2.79 16.18 -8.14
CA VAL A 161 2.76 16.69 -6.76
C VAL A 161 1.32 17.04 -6.36
N LYS A 162 0.56 17.72 -7.23
CA LYS A 162 -0.86 18.04 -6.98
C LYS A 162 -1.69 16.79 -6.73
N GLU A 163 -1.54 15.76 -7.55
CA GLU A 163 -2.28 14.51 -7.43
C GLU A 163 -1.93 13.76 -6.13
N GLN A 164 -0.65 13.71 -5.77
CA GLN A 164 -0.21 13.06 -4.52
C GLN A 164 -0.76 13.78 -3.28
N ILE A 165 -0.70 15.11 -3.25
CA ILE A 165 -1.23 15.92 -2.16
C ILE A 165 -2.75 15.71 -2.07
N LYS A 166 -3.48 15.87 -3.18
CA LYS A 166 -4.93 15.72 -3.23
C LYS A 166 -5.37 14.36 -2.68
N LEU A 167 -4.73 13.28 -3.11
CA LEU A 167 -5.06 11.93 -2.66
C LEU A 167 -4.81 11.72 -1.16
N GLU A 168 -3.71 12.25 -0.60
CA GLU A 168 -3.44 12.15 0.83
C GLU A 168 -4.39 13.02 1.65
N GLU A 169 -4.79 14.19 1.12
CA GLU A 169 -5.83 15.02 1.71
C GLU A 169 -7.20 14.31 1.73
N GLU A 170 -7.64 13.73 0.61
CA GLU A 170 -8.90 12.98 0.50
C GLU A 170 -8.96 11.86 1.54
N ARG A 171 -7.86 11.09 1.67
CA ARG A 171 -7.74 10.02 2.68
C ARG A 171 -7.82 10.54 4.10
N PHE A 172 -7.23 11.69 4.37
CA PHE A 172 -7.26 12.29 5.70
C PHE A 172 -8.61 12.89 6.01
N PHE A 173 -9.23 13.60 5.07
CA PHE A 173 -10.57 14.16 5.24
C PHE A 173 -11.63 13.08 5.50
N ALA A 174 -11.51 11.90 4.88
CA ALA A 174 -12.42 10.77 5.12
C ALA A 174 -12.45 10.32 6.59
N THR A 175 -11.38 10.54 7.36
CA THR A 175 -11.28 10.16 8.77
C THR A 175 -11.25 11.34 9.72
N LEU A 176 -10.98 12.54 9.21
CA LEU A 176 -10.73 13.74 10.02
C LEU A 176 -11.93 14.12 10.91
N ALA A 177 -13.13 14.12 10.36
CA ALA A 177 -14.34 14.50 11.10
C ALA A 177 -14.57 13.56 12.29
N ASN A 178 -14.54 12.26 12.07
CA ASN A 178 -14.73 11.25 13.11
C ASN A 178 -13.57 11.26 14.13
N GLY A 179 -12.36 11.56 13.69
CA GLY A 179 -11.21 11.71 14.58
C GLY A 179 -11.33 12.93 15.48
N ILE A 180 -11.82 14.06 14.96
CA ILE A 180 -12.10 15.27 15.76
C ILE A 180 -13.23 15.01 16.76
N GLU A 181 -14.26 14.28 16.36
CA GLU A 181 -15.36 13.91 17.25
C GLU A 181 -14.85 13.06 18.43
N LEU A 182 -14.11 11.99 18.14
CA LEU A 182 -13.48 11.15 19.18
C LEU A 182 -12.54 11.94 20.10
N PHE A 183 -11.75 12.87 19.53
CA PHE A 183 -10.89 13.75 20.31
C PHE A 183 -11.69 14.63 21.26
N ASN A 184 -12.79 15.24 20.79
CA ASN A 184 -13.63 16.13 21.60
C ASN A 184 -14.40 15.37 22.69
N GLU A 185 -14.84 14.13 22.42
CA GLU A 185 -15.48 13.28 23.44
C GLU A 185 -14.52 12.96 24.60
N GLU A 186 -13.27 12.62 24.30
CA GLU A 186 -12.26 12.35 25.32
C GLU A 186 -11.82 13.63 26.01
N LEU A 187 -11.67 14.73 25.27
CA LEU A 187 -11.32 16.04 25.82
C LEU A 187 -12.34 16.49 26.89
N ALA A 188 -13.62 16.23 26.69
CA ALA A 188 -14.68 16.57 27.66
C ALA A 188 -14.54 15.80 28.99
N ARG A 189 -13.85 14.65 28.98
CA ARG A 189 -13.58 13.80 30.15
C ARG A 189 -12.20 14.05 30.76
N THR A 190 -11.32 14.71 30.03
CA THR A 190 -9.91 14.93 30.41
C THR A 190 -9.81 16.12 31.38
N LYS A 191 -9.15 15.93 32.51
CA LYS A 191 -8.84 17.00 33.48
C LYS A 191 -7.43 17.56 33.29
N GLU A 192 -6.43 16.72 33.21
CA GLU A 192 -5.02 17.10 33.08
C GLU A 192 -4.28 16.33 31.98
N ILE A 193 -4.50 15.01 31.90
CA ILE A 193 -3.79 14.11 31.00
C ILE A 193 -4.81 13.41 30.08
N PHE A 194 -4.66 13.59 28.79
CA PHE A 194 -5.47 12.95 27.76
C PHE A 194 -5.06 11.49 27.59
N SER A 195 -6.02 10.59 27.41
CA SER A 195 -5.80 9.16 27.32
C SER A 195 -4.83 8.77 26.18
N GLY A 196 -3.73 8.08 26.52
CA GLY A 196 -2.78 7.52 25.55
C GLY A 196 -3.40 6.43 24.66
N GLU A 197 -4.42 5.72 25.15
CA GLU A 197 -5.17 4.73 24.36
C GLU A 197 -6.02 5.41 23.27
N VAL A 198 -6.69 6.51 23.61
CA VAL A 198 -7.44 7.29 22.65
C VAL A 198 -6.51 7.97 21.65
N ALA A 199 -5.37 8.50 22.11
CA ALA A 199 -4.34 9.06 21.24
C ALA A 199 -3.79 8.01 20.26
N PHE A 200 -3.57 6.77 20.72
CA PHE A 200 -3.17 5.65 19.87
C PHE A 200 -4.27 5.29 18.85
N LYS A 201 -5.53 5.25 19.24
CA LYS A 201 -6.65 5.02 18.32
C LYS A 201 -6.78 6.13 17.28
N LEU A 202 -6.58 7.39 17.70
CA LEU A 202 -6.52 8.54 16.78
C LEU A 202 -5.39 8.39 15.75
N TYR A 203 -4.22 7.90 16.18
CA TYR A 203 -3.08 7.63 15.31
C TYR A 203 -3.34 6.47 14.35
N ASP A 204 -3.70 5.31 14.88
CA ASP A 204 -3.78 4.06 14.12
C ASP A 204 -4.98 4.02 13.17
N THR A 205 -6.16 4.42 13.66
CA THR A 205 -7.42 4.33 12.92
C THR A 205 -7.73 5.59 12.10
N TYR A 206 -7.56 6.76 12.72
CA TYR A 206 -7.96 8.03 12.10
C TYR A 206 -6.79 8.80 11.48
N GLY A 207 -5.57 8.31 11.66
CA GLY A 207 -4.39 8.89 11.04
C GLY A 207 -3.98 10.25 11.60
N PHE A 208 -4.31 10.53 12.87
CA PHE A 208 -3.81 11.70 13.60
C PHE A 208 -2.41 11.39 14.13
N PRO A 209 -1.36 12.05 13.64
CA PRO A 209 -0.05 11.93 14.27
C PRO A 209 -0.10 12.35 15.74
N LEU A 210 0.71 11.73 16.60
CA LEU A 210 0.72 12.03 18.04
C LEU A 210 0.97 13.52 18.33
N ASP A 211 1.91 14.13 17.60
CA ASP A 211 2.22 15.55 17.72
C ASP A 211 1.03 16.45 17.31
N LEU A 212 0.20 16.02 16.37
CA LEU A 212 -1.03 16.72 16.05
C LEU A 212 -2.02 16.70 17.24
N THR A 213 -2.19 15.54 17.87
CA THR A 213 -2.98 15.39 19.09
C THR A 213 -2.38 16.24 20.24
N ALA A 214 -1.05 16.20 20.42
CA ALA A 214 -0.37 17.00 21.42
C ALA A 214 -0.50 18.52 21.18
N ASP A 215 -0.43 18.98 19.92
CA ASP A 215 -0.65 20.38 19.57
C ASP A 215 -2.08 20.84 19.90
N MET A 216 -3.08 19.99 19.60
CA MET A 216 -4.48 20.27 19.93
C MET A 216 -4.71 20.37 21.44
N LEU A 217 -4.00 19.57 22.22
CA LEU A 217 -4.07 19.59 23.70
C LEU A 217 -3.33 20.80 24.28
N ARG A 218 -2.20 21.17 23.70
CA ARG A 218 -1.40 22.34 24.12
C ARG A 218 -2.20 23.65 23.98
N GLU A 219 -3.03 23.77 22.96
CA GLU A 219 -3.97 24.89 22.81
C GLU A 219 -4.98 25.00 23.99
N LYS A 220 -5.15 23.92 24.76
CA LYS A 220 -6.02 23.81 25.95
C LYS A 220 -5.25 23.70 27.26
N ASN A 221 -3.91 23.86 27.24
CA ASN A 221 -3.02 23.66 28.39
C ASN A 221 -3.07 22.24 28.98
N LEU A 222 -3.32 21.23 28.13
CA LEU A 222 -3.39 19.81 28.48
C LEU A 222 -2.20 19.05 27.90
N ARG A 223 -1.94 17.83 28.42
CA ARG A 223 -0.92 16.92 27.93
C ARG A 223 -1.53 15.58 27.55
N VAL A 224 -0.81 14.80 26.72
CA VAL A 224 -1.16 13.42 26.37
C VAL A 224 -0.31 12.44 27.19
N ASP A 225 -0.86 11.28 27.50
CA ASP A 225 -0.11 10.15 28.09
C ASP A 225 0.75 9.48 26.99
N GLU A 226 1.94 10.05 26.76
CA GLU A 226 2.91 9.54 25.79
C GLU A 226 3.44 8.17 26.17
N ALA A 227 3.60 7.87 27.47
CA ALA A 227 4.12 6.58 27.93
C ALA A 227 3.18 5.42 27.54
N LYS A 228 1.88 5.61 27.72
CA LYS A 228 0.86 4.63 27.31
C LYS A 228 0.76 4.51 25.80
N PHE A 229 0.85 5.62 25.06
CA PHE A 229 0.89 5.62 23.61
C PHE A 229 2.09 4.83 23.09
N ASP A 230 3.30 5.06 23.61
CA ASP A 230 4.52 4.39 23.18
C ASP A 230 4.51 2.90 23.50
N ALA A 231 3.91 2.50 24.62
CA ALA A 231 3.71 1.09 24.96
C ALA A 231 2.84 0.39 23.90
N LEU A 232 1.71 0.97 23.50
CA LEU A 232 0.83 0.43 22.47
C LEU A 232 1.49 0.41 21.08
N MET A 233 2.26 1.44 20.74
CA MET A 233 3.07 1.48 19.52
C MET A 233 4.13 0.38 19.48
N SER A 234 4.74 0.08 20.62
CA SER A 234 5.74 -0.98 20.74
C SER A 234 5.11 -2.37 20.58
N GLU A 235 3.95 -2.58 21.18
CA GLU A 235 3.15 -3.79 21.01
C GLU A 235 2.75 -4.01 19.56
N GLN A 236 2.23 -2.98 18.89
CA GLN A 236 1.87 -3.04 17.46
C GLN A 236 3.07 -3.39 16.58
N ARG A 237 4.25 -2.78 16.85
CA ARG A 237 5.50 -3.09 16.14
C ARG A 237 5.95 -4.53 16.36
N GLN A 238 5.78 -5.08 17.55
CA GLN A 238 6.10 -6.48 17.83
C GLN A 238 5.19 -7.43 17.07
N ILE A 239 3.87 -7.15 17.05
CA ILE A 239 2.89 -7.92 16.27
C ILE A 239 3.23 -7.86 14.78
N ALA A 240 3.51 -6.67 14.25
CA ALA A 240 3.91 -6.48 12.85
C ALA A 240 5.22 -7.20 12.52
N LYS A 241 6.20 -7.17 13.44
CA LYS A 241 7.50 -7.87 13.27
C LYS A 241 7.34 -9.39 13.34
N ALA A 242 6.45 -9.90 14.19
CA ALA A 242 6.15 -11.33 14.27
C ALA A 242 5.40 -11.85 13.03
N ALA A 243 4.57 -11.01 12.41
CA ALA A 243 3.86 -11.32 11.17
C ALA A 243 4.75 -11.15 9.91
N TRP A 244 5.90 -10.49 10.03
CA TRP A 244 6.79 -10.19 8.92
C TRP A 244 7.77 -11.33 8.65
N LYS A 245 7.61 -12.01 7.51
CA LYS A 245 8.50 -13.07 7.00
C LYS A 245 9.50 -12.53 5.96
N GLY A 246 10.01 -11.32 6.10
CA GLY A 246 10.84 -10.69 5.08
C GLY A 246 12.21 -10.20 5.57
N SER A 247 13.10 -10.03 4.64
CA SER A 247 14.49 -9.58 4.79
C SER A 247 14.61 -8.27 5.59
N GLY A 248 15.07 -8.35 6.82
CA GLY A 248 15.58 -7.21 7.56
C GLY A 248 17.06 -7.44 7.84
N ASP A 249 17.84 -6.36 7.88
CA ASP A 249 19.22 -6.39 8.34
C ASP A 249 19.30 -7.19 9.65
N LYS A 250 19.74 -8.44 9.53
CA LYS A 250 20.18 -9.19 10.69
C LYS A 250 21.38 -8.41 11.24
N ASN A 251 21.38 -8.08 12.52
CA ASN A 251 22.60 -7.70 13.23
C ASN A 251 23.57 -8.90 13.11
N VAL A 252 24.34 -8.92 12.05
CA VAL A 252 25.27 -10.00 11.73
C VAL A 252 26.45 -9.84 12.66
N ARG A 253 26.64 -10.81 13.55
CA ARG A 253 27.72 -10.86 14.55
C ARG A 253 29.03 -11.32 13.89
N GLY A 254 29.61 -10.52 13.00
CA GLY A 254 30.91 -10.86 12.40
C GLY A 254 31.84 -9.65 12.41
N ASP A 255 33.14 -9.86 12.54
CA ASP A 255 34.15 -8.79 12.41
C ASP A 255 34.58 -8.64 10.93
N PHE A 256 33.62 -8.25 10.10
CA PHE A 256 33.85 -8.02 8.66
C PHE A 256 34.83 -6.87 8.39
N LYS A 257 34.96 -5.93 9.38
CA LYS A 257 35.90 -4.84 9.27
C LYS A 257 37.35 -5.32 9.38
N ALA A 258 37.63 -6.24 10.29
CA ALA A 258 38.94 -6.88 10.38
C ALA A 258 39.28 -7.68 9.12
N LEU A 259 38.30 -8.39 8.53
CA LEU A 259 38.50 -9.10 7.25
C LEU A 259 38.80 -8.13 6.12
N LEU A 260 38.10 -7.00 6.05
CA LEU A 260 38.31 -5.96 5.05
C LEU A 260 39.71 -5.32 5.20
N GLU A 261 40.14 -5.04 6.43
CA GLU A 261 41.48 -4.52 6.71
C GLU A 261 42.59 -5.54 6.39
N LYS A 262 42.33 -6.84 6.60
CA LYS A 262 43.29 -7.94 6.36
C LYS A 262 43.48 -8.27 4.87
N PHE A 263 42.39 -8.29 4.08
CA PHE A 263 42.41 -8.80 2.70
C PHE A 263 42.01 -7.75 1.65
N GLY A 264 41.44 -6.63 2.04
CA GLY A 264 40.78 -5.68 1.13
C GLY A 264 39.49 -6.24 0.53
N GLU A 265 38.87 -5.49 -0.37
CA GLU A 265 37.71 -5.96 -1.12
C GLU A 265 38.12 -7.02 -2.12
N ASN A 266 37.40 -8.17 -2.15
CA ASN A 266 37.64 -9.20 -3.15
C ASN A 266 37.02 -8.81 -4.51
N LYS A 267 37.68 -9.23 -5.58
CA LYS A 267 37.34 -8.86 -6.96
C LYS A 267 36.16 -9.69 -7.47
N PHE A 268 35.13 -9.01 -8.05
CA PHE A 268 34.06 -9.67 -8.79
C PHE A 268 34.40 -9.76 -10.29
N SER A 269 34.37 -10.98 -10.84
CA SER A 269 34.66 -11.26 -12.27
C SER A 269 33.42 -11.71 -13.07
N GLY A 270 32.28 -11.88 -12.40
CA GLY A 270 31.11 -12.53 -12.97
C GLY A 270 30.33 -11.71 -14.01
N TYR A 271 30.80 -10.52 -14.41
CA TYR A 271 30.28 -9.85 -15.61
C TYR A 271 30.74 -10.49 -16.90
N GLU A 272 31.91 -11.15 -16.88
CA GLU A 272 32.59 -11.66 -18.07
C GLU A 272 32.63 -13.19 -18.09
N GLU A 273 32.68 -13.84 -16.93
CA GLU A 273 32.87 -15.27 -16.81
C GLU A 273 31.94 -15.93 -15.78
N LEU A 274 31.53 -17.16 -16.04
CA LEU A 274 30.67 -17.97 -15.17
C LEU A 274 31.43 -19.02 -14.36
N SER A 275 32.71 -19.25 -14.70
CA SER A 275 33.58 -20.19 -13.99
C SER A 275 34.98 -19.63 -13.88
N ARG A 276 35.63 -19.92 -12.74
CA ARG A 276 36.98 -19.44 -12.47
C ARG A 276 37.67 -20.30 -11.43
N THR A 277 39.00 -20.45 -11.56
CA THR A 277 39.85 -20.93 -10.48
C THR A 277 40.23 -19.79 -9.56
N SER A 278 40.04 -19.98 -8.25
CA SER A 278 40.20 -18.92 -7.24
C SER A 278 40.82 -19.47 -5.96
N LYS A 279 41.44 -18.58 -5.18
CA LYS A 279 42.06 -18.93 -3.91
C LYS A 279 41.10 -18.58 -2.76
N VAL A 280 40.97 -19.49 -1.79
CA VAL A 280 40.23 -19.25 -0.54
C VAL A 280 41.05 -18.32 0.35
N LEU A 281 40.52 -17.13 0.64
CA LEU A 281 41.17 -16.14 1.51
C LEU A 281 40.76 -16.30 2.97
N ALA A 282 39.47 -16.53 3.22
CA ALA A 282 38.91 -16.70 4.56
C ALA A 282 37.75 -17.70 4.54
N LEU A 283 37.57 -18.40 5.64
CA LEU A 283 36.44 -19.27 5.93
C LEU A 283 35.80 -18.83 7.26
N LEU A 284 34.46 -18.83 7.31
CA LEU A 284 33.71 -18.50 8.53
C LEU A 284 32.62 -19.55 8.75
N ASN A 285 32.39 -19.89 10.01
CA ASN A 285 31.23 -20.73 10.35
C ASN A 285 29.90 -19.96 10.21
N GLU A 286 28.76 -20.58 10.51
CA GLU A 286 27.44 -19.93 10.45
C GLU A 286 27.27 -18.73 11.40
N ASP A 287 28.04 -18.67 12.49
CA ASP A 287 28.09 -17.55 13.43
C ASP A 287 29.05 -16.42 12.99
N PHE A 288 29.60 -16.51 11.76
CA PHE A 288 30.59 -15.60 11.18
C PHE A 288 31.90 -15.50 11.97
N VAL A 289 32.32 -16.59 12.65
CA VAL A 289 33.63 -16.70 13.28
C VAL A 289 34.61 -17.29 12.27
N GLU A 290 35.80 -16.65 12.11
CA GLU A 290 36.85 -17.12 11.20
C GLU A 290 37.39 -18.51 11.68
N VAL A 291 37.52 -19.45 10.73
CA VAL A 291 38.01 -20.80 10.96
C VAL A 291 39.04 -21.16 9.91
N ASP A 292 40.01 -22.02 10.23
CA ASP A 292 41.06 -22.44 9.27
C ASP A 292 40.58 -23.47 8.26
N GLU A 293 39.54 -24.24 8.60
CA GLU A 293 38.97 -25.31 7.80
C GLU A 293 37.45 -25.43 8.04
N LEU A 294 36.70 -25.69 6.98
CA LEU A 294 35.34 -26.22 7.02
C LEU A 294 35.34 -27.68 6.58
N LYS A 295 34.69 -28.55 7.36
CA LYS A 295 34.67 -29.99 7.11
C LYS A 295 33.49 -30.42 6.28
N ALA A 296 33.59 -31.61 5.68
CA ALA A 296 32.47 -32.23 4.99
C ALA A 296 31.23 -32.32 5.88
N GLY A 297 30.11 -31.81 5.39
CA GLY A 297 28.82 -31.68 6.13
C GLY A 297 28.61 -30.33 6.79
N ASP A 298 29.66 -29.53 6.98
CA ASP A 298 29.50 -28.19 7.55
C ASP A 298 28.79 -27.24 6.60
N ILE A 299 28.15 -26.23 7.18
CA ILE A 299 27.64 -25.03 6.52
C ILE A 299 28.48 -23.84 6.99
N GLY A 300 28.85 -22.94 6.10
CA GLY A 300 29.65 -21.79 6.44
C GLY A 300 29.84 -20.85 5.27
N TRP A 301 30.70 -19.87 5.43
CA TRP A 301 30.95 -18.82 4.45
C TRP A 301 32.40 -18.86 3.97
N ALA A 302 32.60 -18.61 2.69
CA ALA A 302 33.93 -18.48 2.11
C ALA A 302 34.11 -17.14 1.41
N MET A 303 35.30 -16.57 1.58
CA MET A 303 35.82 -15.44 0.82
C MET A 303 36.86 -15.92 -0.18
N PHE A 304 36.65 -15.67 -1.45
CA PHE A 304 37.59 -15.97 -2.53
C PHE A 304 38.31 -14.67 -2.96
N ASP A 305 39.54 -14.74 -3.42
CA ASP A 305 40.28 -13.59 -3.91
C ASP A 305 39.60 -12.93 -5.11
N ILE A 306 39.14 -13.74 -6.04
CA ILE A 306 38.34 -13.33 -7.18
C ILE A 306 37.14 -14.29 -7.27
N THR A 307 35.92 -13.73 -7.34
CA THR A 307 34.71 -14.56 -7.40
C THR A 307 33.88 -14.25 -8.63
N PRO A 308 33.36 -15.29 -9.34
CA PRO A 308 32.36 -15.09 -10.38
C PRO A 308 30.93 -14.95 -9.81
N PHE A 309 30.73 -15.23 -8.51
CA PHE A 309 29.41 -15.16 -7.86
C PHE A 309 29.02 -13.72 -7.55
N TYR A 310 27.87 -13.30 -8.03
CA TYR A 310 27.27 -12.00 -7.72
C TYR A 310 26.74 -12.00 -6.28
N ALA A 311 27.19 -11.08 -5.48
CA ALA A 311 26.66 -10.91 -4.14
C ALA A 311 25.38 -10.05 -4.16
N GLN A 312 24.36 -10.45 -3.40
CA GLN A 312 23.08 -9.79 -3.33
C GLN A 312 23.23 -8.28 -3.18
N SER A 313 22.68 -7.53 -4.11
CA SER A 313 22.74 -6.06 -4.13
C SER A 313 21.71 -5.50 -5.10
N GLY A 314 21.22 -4.25 -4.85
CA GLY A 314 20.34 -3.54 -5.77
C GLY A 314 19.02 -4.25 -6.08
N GLY A 315 18.56 -5.13 -5.18
CA GLY A 315 17.36 -5.94 -5.37
C GLY A 315 17.55 -7.24 -6.15
N GLN A 316 18.71 -7.48 -6.76
CA GLN A 316 19.04 -8.76 -7.35
C GLN A 316 19.53 -9.74 -6.27
N THR A 317 19.01 -10.97 -6.25
CA THR A 317 19.44 -12.05 -5.36
C THR A 317 20.88 -12.46 -5.64
N GLY A 318 21.57 -12.99 -4.62
CA GLY A 318 22.90 -13.55 -4.75
C GLY A 318 22.92 -14.79 -5.65
N ASP A 319 24.06 -15.06 -6.24
CA ASP A 319 24.22 -16.25 -7.05
C ASP A 319 24.36 -17.51 -6.20
N SER A 320 23.84 -18.59 -6.75
CA SER A 320 24.11 -19.97 -6.40
C SER A 320 25.09 -20.62 -7.38
N GLY A 321 25.60 -21.79 -7.02
CA GLY A 321 26.48 -22.57 -7.88
C GLY A 321 27.27 -23.65 -7.13
N GLU A 322 28.49 -23.90 -7.53
CA GLU A 322 29.33 -24.93 -6.91
C GLU A 322 30.80 -24.50 -6.77
N VAL A 323 31.43 -24.95 -5.70
CA VAL A 323 32.88 -25.09 -5.62
C VAL A 323 33.17 -26.53 -6.07
N GLU A 324 33.74 -26.68 -7.25
CA GLU A 324 33.81 -27.95 -8.00
C GLU A 324 34.21 -29.14 -7.12
N SER A 325 33.31 -30.11 -7.00
CA SER A 325 33.51 -31.36 -6.22
C SER A 325 33.71 -31.16 -4.70
N ILE A 326 33.58 -29.92 -4.18
CA ILE A 326 33.89 -29.59 -2.77
C ILE A 326 32.66 -29.10 -2.03
N ALA A 327 31.88 -28.16 -2.59
CA ALA A 327 30.76 -27.58 -1.91
C ALA A 327 29.68 -27.07 -2.88
N ASP A 328 28.46 -27.06 -2.40
CA ASP A 328 27.34 -26.33 -3.04
C ASP A 328 27.30 -24.90 -2.51
N VAL A 329 27.23 -23.92 -3.40
CA VAL A 329 27.00 -22.51 -3.09
C VAL A 329 25.53 -22.26 -3.25
N PHE A 330 24.82 -21.93 -2.18
CA PHE A 330 23.38 -21.71 -2.26
C PHE A 330 22.97 -20.24 -2.11
N ASP A 331 23.91 -19.35 -1.75
CA ASP A 331 23.73 -17.90 -1.73
C ASP A 331 25.07 -17.17 -1.75
N THR A 332 25.07 -15.91 -2.18
CA THR A 332 26.22 -15.02 -2.08
C THR A 332 25.75 -13.64 -1.60
N GLN A 333 26.32 -13.19 -0.49
CA GLN A 333 25.92 -11.96 0.20
C GLN A 333 27.06 -10.95 0.24
N LYS A 334 26.71 -9.66 0.34
CA LYS A 334 27.66 -8.57 0.46
C LYS A 334 27.69 -8.03 1.89
N PHE A 335 28.86 -8.12 2.55
CA PHE A 335 29.10 -7.60 3.90
C PHE A 335 30.23 -6.57 3.87
N TYR A 336 29.96 -5.31 4.15
CA TYR A 336 30.94 -4.23 4.19
C TYR A 336 31.87 -4.13 2.96
N GLY A 337 31.36 -4.47 1.76
CA GLY A 337 32.13 -4.49 0.52
C GLY A 337 32.67 -5.88 0.15
N LEU A 338 32.73 -6.83 1.09
CA LEU A 338 33.19 -8.20 0.85
C LEU A 338 32.07 -9.05 0.24
N ASN A 339 32.39 -9.82 -0.81
CA ASN A 339 31.49 -10.81 -1.38
C ASN A 339 31.79 -12.17 -0.72
N LEU A 340 30.85 -12.68 0.07
CA LEU A 340 30.96 -13.95 0.77
C LEU A 340 29.95 -14.94 0.22
N SER A 341 30.43 -16.14 -0.17
CA SER A 341 29.59 -17.22 -0.65
C SER A 341 29.20 -18.14 0.49
N HIS A 342 27.91 -18.46 0.63
CA HIS A 342 27.36 -19.38 1.63
C HIS A 342 27.38 -20.79 1.09
N LEU A 343 28.11 -21.67 1.77
CA LEU A 343 28.48 -22.99 1.30
C LEU A 343 27.89 -24.10 2.15
N ARG A 344 27.55 -25.20 1.50
CA ARG A 344 27.41 -26.53 2.14
C ARG A 344 28.51 -27.43 1.65
N LEU A 345 29.34 -27.93 2.55
CA LEU A 345 30.53 -28.65 2.23
C LEU A 345 30.24 -30.15 1.98
N ASN A 346 30.69 -30.67 0.84
CA ASN A 346 30.71 -32.10 0.50
C ASN A 346 32.08 -32.72 0.81
N ARG A 347 33.12 -31.90 0.87
CA ARG A 347 34.50 -32.23 1.27
C ARG A 347 35.10 -31.11 2.09
N ASN A 348 36.21 -31.40 2.78
CA ASN A 348 36.91 -30.38 3.53
C ASN A 348 37.46 -29.27 2.64
N LEU A 349 37.42 -28.06 3.13
CA LEU A 349 37.95 -26.85 2.48
C LEU A 349 38.80 -26.08 3.47
N LYS A 350 39.99 -25.63 3.08
CA LYS A 350 40.96 -24.91 3.92
C LYS A 350 41.31 -23.55 3.35
N ILE A 351 41.69 -22.66 4.23
CA ILE A 351 42.26 -21.36 3.84
C ILE A 351 43.53 -21.64 2.99
N GLY A 352 43.61 -20.94 1.86
CA GLY A 352 44.72 -21.07 0.91
C GLY A 352 44.50 -22.08 -0.20
N ASP A 353 43.46 -22.93 -0.13
CA ASP A 353 43.12 -23.86 -1.20
C ASP A 353 42.82 -23.11 -2.50
N ILE A 354 43.20 -23.73 -3.62
CA ILE A 354 42.88 -23.26 -4.96
C ILE A 354 41.78 -24.15 -5.51
N VAL A 355 40.64 -23.56 -5.82
CA VAL A 355 39.38 -24.25 -6.15
C VAL A 355 38.74 -23.72 -7.41
N GLY A 356 38.03 -24.58 -8.15
CA GLY A 356 37.19 -24.18 -9.27
C GLY A 356 35.82 -23.66 -8.75
N LEU A 357 35.45 -22.48 -9.19
CA LEU A 357 34.14 -21.87 -8.91
C LEU A 357 33.32 -21.92 -10.18
N LYS A 358 32.04 -22.32 -10.07
CA LYS A 358 31.11 -22.36 -11.20
C LYS A 358 29.72 -21.87 -10.78
N VAL A 359 29.23 -20.85 -11.47
CA VAL A 359 27.92 -20.23 -11.23
C VAL A 359 26.81 -21.10 -11.81
N SER A 360 25.67 -21.17 -11.12
CA SER A 360 24.47 -21.87 -11.56
C SER A 360 23.88 -21.24 -12.83
N GLU A 361 23.22 -22.07 -13.65
CA GLU A 361 22.41 -21.62 -14.81
C GLU A 361 21.25 -20.70 -14.43
N GLU A 362 20.83 -20.68 -13.16
CA GLU A 362 19.80 -19.78 -12.66
C GLU A 362 20.15 -18.31 -12.89
N ARG A 363 21.44 -17.95 -12.90
CA ARG A 363 21.91 -16.60 -13.24
C ARG A 363 21.35 -16.06 -14.56
N GLU A 364 21.21 -16.89 -15.57
CA GLU A 364 20.63 -16.45 -16.84
C GLU A 364 19.18 -15.99 -16.66
N GLN A 365 18.39 -16.71 -15.85
CA GLN A 365 17.01 -16.34 -15.58
C GLN A 365 16.95 -15.04 -14.74
N ILE A 366 17.85 -14.91 -13.75
CA ILE A 366 18.00 -13.68 -12.95
C ILE A 366 18.34 -12.49 -13.85
N ALA A 367 19.31 -12.62 -14.76
CA ALA A 367 19.71 -11.58 -15.71
C ALA A 367 18.55 -11.13 -16.62
N ARG A 368 17.71 -12.08 -17.08
CA ARG A 368 16.50 -11.81 -17.87
C ARG A 368 15.47 -11.04 -17.07
N HIS A 369 15.17 -11.46 -15.84
CA HIS A 369 14.24 -10.75 -14.95
C HIS A 369 14.78 -9.37 -14.56
N HIS A 370 16.10 -9.24 -14.36
CA HIS A 370 16.70 -7.95 -14.04
C HIS A 370 16.57 -6.95 -15.20
N SER A 371 16.88 -7.40 -16.41
CA SER A 371 16.72 -6.57 -17.60
C SER A 371 15.27 -6.24 -17.89
N ALA A 372 14.34 -7.19 -17.66
CA ALA A 372 12.90 -6.94 -17.71
C ALA A 372 12.43 -5.89 -16.67
N THR A 373 13.09 -5.84 -15.50
CA THR A 373 12.80 -4.81 -14.47
C THR A 373 13.10 -3.40 -14.98
N HIS A 374 14.21 -3.20 -15.69
CA HIS A 374 14.53 -1.92 -16.33
C HIS A 374 13.51 -1.53 -17.40
N LEU A 375 13.09 -2.50 -18.23
CA LEU A 375 12.03 -2.24 -19.22
C LEU A 375 10.69 -1.92 -18.57
N LEU A 376 10.34 -2.62 -17.49
CA LEU A 376 9.14 -2.35 -16.71
C LEU A 376 9.17 -0.94 -16.11
N HIS A 377 10.31 -0.51 -15.56
CA HIS A 377 10.46 0.86 -15.06
C HIS A 377 10.28 1.90 -16.16
N ALA A 378 10.89 1.68 -17.32
CA ALA A 378 10.73 2.55 -18.50
C ALA A 378 9.27 2.59 -18.98
N ALA A 379 8.59 1.43 -19.05
CA ALA A 379 7.19 1.31 -19.44
C ALA A 379 6.26 2.06 -18.47
N LEU A 380 6.46 1.89 -17.18
CA LEU A 380 5.71 2.60 -16.14
C LEU A 380 5.85 4.12 -16.28
N ARG A 381 7.07 4.60 -16.53
CA ARG A 381 7.31 6.04 -16.77
C ARG A 381 6.67 6.54 -18.07
N ALA A 382 6.69 5.74 -19.12
CA ALA A 382 6.08 6.09 -20.40
C ALA A 382 4.54 6.14 -20.33
N VAL A 383 3.91 5.20 -19.61
CA VAL A 383 2.45 5.08 -19.54
C VAL A 383 1.85 5.97 -18.45
N LEU A 384 2.49 6.02 -17.27
CA LEU A 384 1.95 6.71 -16.09
C LEU A 384 2.57 8.09 -15.86
N GLY A 385 3.74 8.35 -16.43
CA GLY A 385 4.42 9.64 -16.35
C GLY A 385 5.76 9.62 -15.60
N ALA A 386 6.51 10.71 -15.76
CA ALA A 386 7.88 10.87 -15.25
C ALA A 386 8.01 10.87 -13.71
N HIS A 387 6.90 10.96 -12.98
CA HIS A 387 6.88 10.90 -11.51
C HIS A 387 7.16 9.50 -10.94
N ILE A 388 7.08 8.48 -11.77
CA ILE A 388 7.37 7.12 -11.36
C ILE A 388 8.83 6.99 -10.94
N ALA A 389 9.03 6.55 -9.71
CA ALA A 389 10.34 6.26 -9.14
C ALA A 389 10.31 4.89 -8.45
N GLN A 390 11.40 4.16 -8.52
CA GLN A 390 11.55 2.90 -7.81
C GLN A 390 11.54 3.14 -6.30
N ALA A 391 10.68 2.38 -5.59
CA ALA A 391 10.62 2.35 -4.14
C ALA A 391 11.26 1.06 -3.56
N GLY A 392 11.35 0.02 -4.37
CA GLY A 392 11.99 -1.25 -4.04
C GLY A 392 12.02 -2.18 -5.24
N SER A 393 12.89 -3.17 -5.21
CA SER A 393 13.01 -4.20 -6.24
C SER A 393 13.42 -5.54 -5.61
N LEU A 394 12.95 -6.63 -6.21
CA LEU A 394 13.45 -7.98 -5.96
C LEU A 394 13.49 -8.71 -7.30
N VAL A 395 14.63 -9.28 -7.62
CA VAL A 395 14.86 -10.01 -8.87
C VAL A 395 15.38 -11.40 -8.52
N GLU A 396 14.57 -12.40 -8.83
CA GLU A 396 14.82 -13.82 -8.59
C GLU A 396 14.84 -14.59 -9.93
N ALA A 397 15.19 -15.85 -9.89
CA ALA A 397 15.26 -16.67 -11.09
C ALA A 397 13.89 -16.95 -11.72
N ASP A 398 12.82 -16.98 -10.93
CA ASP A 398 11.47 -17.35 -11.33
C ASP A 398 10.51 -16.14 -11.49
N ARG A 399 10.87 -14.98 -10.96
CA ARG A 399 10.05 -13.76 -10.97
C ARG A 399 10.83 -12.48 -10.74
N LEU A 400 10.19 -11.37 -11.01
CA LEU A 400 10.61 -10.06 -10.54
C LEU A 400 9.48 -9.39 -9.75
N ARG A 401 9.86 -8.50 -8.83
CA ARG A 401 8.97 -7.64 -8.09
C ARG A 401 9.48 -6.21 -8.15
N PHE A 402 8.63 -5.30 -8.52
CA PHE A 402 8.96 -3.89 -8.63
C PHE A 402 7.97 -3.03 -7.86
N ASP A 403 8.47 -2.33 -6.86
CA ASP A 403 7.71 -1.39 -6.04
C ASP A 403 7.99 0.02 -6.54
N PHE A 404 6.95 0.80 -6.82
CA PHE A 404 7.09 2.12 -7.43
C PHE A 404 6.11 3.13 -6.85
N SER A 405 6.50 4.42 -6.94
CA SER A 405 5.67 5.52 -6.49
C SER A 405 4.50 5.74 -7.44
N HIS A 406 3.27 5.40 -6.97
CA HIS A 406 2.04 5.73 -7.69
C HIS A 406 0.86 5.77 -6.71
N PRO A 407 -0.04 6.79 -6.84
CA PRO A 407 -1.04 7.04 -5.81
C PRO A 407 -2.27 6.12 -5.87
N LYS A 408 -2.59 5.54 -7.02
CA LYS A 408 -3.82 4.74 -7.25
C LYS A 408 -3.50 3.38 -7.86
N ALA A 409 -4.47 2.45 -7.84
CA ALA A 409 -4.37 1.19 -8.57
C ALA A 409 -4.31 1.44 -10.07
N LEU A 410 -3.56 0.61 -10.79
CA LEU A 410 -3.52 0.65 -12.23
C LEU A 410 -4.80 0.00 -12.80
N SER A 411 -5.31 0.56 -13.88
CA SER A 411 -6.40 -0.05 -14.64
C SER A 411 -5.89 -1.20 -15.50
N ASP A 412 -6.80 -2.10 -15.91
CA ASP A 412 -6.46 -3.21 -16.81
C ASP A 412 -5.88 -2.70 -18.13
N GLU A 413 -6.36 -1.54 -18.62
CA GLU A 413 -5.85 -0.89 -19.83
C GLU A 413 -4.41 -0.37 -19.64
N GLU A 414 -4.10 0.22 -18.49
CA GLU A 414 -2.74 0.68 -18.16
C GLU A 414 -1.79 -0.51 -18.04
N LEU A 415 -2.21 -1.60 -17.37
CA LEU A 415 -1.42 -2.83 -17.24
C LEU A 415 -1.15 -3.45 -18.63
N ALA A 416 -2.15 -3.54 -19.49
CA ALA A 416 -1.98 -4.06 -20.84
C ALA A 416 -1.00 -3.21 -21.68
N LYS A 417 -1.06 -1.88 -21.60
CA LYS A 417 -0.10 -0.98 -22.28
C LYS A 417 1.33 -1.15 -21.78
N ILE A 418 1.50 -1.34 -20.47
CA ILE A 418 2.82 -1.56 -19.87
C ILE A 418 3.39 -2.90 -20.34
N GLU A 419 2.60 -3.96 -20.33
CA GLU A 419 2.99 -5.29 -20.80
C GLU A 419 3.33 -5.27 -22.29
N GLU A 420 2.52 -4.61 -23.10
CA GLU A 420 2.77 -4.41 -24.52
C GLU A 420 4.07 -3.64 -24.79
N PHE A 421 4.32 -2.56 -24.03
CA PHE A 421 5.56 -1.78 -24.16
C PHE A 421 6.80 -2.66 -23.92
N VAL A 422 6.80 -3.45 -22.83
CA VAL A 422 7.92 -4.34 -22.48
C VAL A 422 8.11 -5.38 -23.57
N ASN A 423 7.06 -6.08 -24.03
CA ASN A 423 7.17 -7.10 -25.05
C ASN A 423 7.61 -6.52 -26.41
N ASN A 424 7.15 -5.32 -26.77
CA ASN A 424 7.60 -4.62 -27.98
C ASN A 424 9.11 -4.26 -27.89
N ALA A 425 9.60 -3.87 -26.72
CA ALA A 425 11.02 -3.61 -26.50
C ALA A 425 11.87 -4.90 -26.63
N VAL A 426 11.38 -6.00 -26.08
CA VAL A 426 11.98 -7.32 -26.23
C VAL A 426 12.06 -7.74 -27.70
N CYS A 427 10.97 -7.58 -28.45
CA CYS A 427 10.92 -7.91 -29.89
C CYS A 427 11.88 -7.04 -30.74
N LYS A 428 12.13 -5.80 -30.35
CA LYS A 428 13.12 -4.92 -31.04
C LYS A 428 14.54 -5.43 -30.91
N GLY A 429 14.87 -6.16 -29.84
CA GLY A 429 16.16 -6.83 -29.68
C GLY A 429 17.36 -5.88 -29.58
N CYS A 430 17.24 -4.77 -28.85
CA CYS A 430 18.37 -3.84 -28.66
C CYS A 430 19.49 -4.49 -27.84
N ALA A 431 20.73 -4.28 -28.26
CA ALA A 431 21.90 -4.70 -27.50
C ALA A 431 22.06 -3.90 -26.21
N ALA A 432 22.45 -4.55 -25.12
CA ALA A 432 22.83 -3.89 -23.89
C ALA A 432 24.20 -3.20 -24.06
N LYS A 433 24.28 -1.94 -23.63
CA LYS A 433 25.55 -1.20 -23.53
C LYS A 433 25.83 -0.90 -22.07
N THR A 434 27.05 -1.26 -21.63
CA THR A 434 27.50 -0.98 -20.27
C THR A 434 28.71 -0.05 -20.33
N GLU A 435 28.67 1.04 -19.55
CA GLU A 435 29.74 2.04 -19.47
C GLU A 435 30.05 2.36 -18.00
N ILE A 436 31.32 2.56 -17.69
CA ILE A 436 31.76 3.06 -16.38
C ILE A 436 32.16 4.50 -16.57
N MET A 437 31.54 5.44 -15.85
CA MET A 437 31.78 6.87 -15.96
C MET A 437 31.68 7.56 -14.60
N ASP A 438 32.06 8.81 -14.55
CA ASP A 438 31.87 9.61 -13.36
C ASP A 438 30.38 9.89 -13.11
N ILE A 439 30.00 9.97 -11.83
CA ILE A 439 28.57 10.10 -11.44
C ILE A 439 27.90 11.35 -12.04
N ASP A 440 28.64 12.44 -12.18
CA ASP A 440 28.09 13.68 -12.74
C ASP A 440 27.88 13.55 -14.26
N ASP A 441 28.81 12.88 -14.96
CA ASP A 441 28.65 12.56 -16.39
C ASP A 441 27.47 11.61 -16.62
N ALA A 442 27.29 10.62 -15.74
CA ALA A 442 26.16 9.71 -15.80
C ALA A 442 24.82 10.47 -15.67
N LYS A 443 24.70 11.37 -14.71
CA LYS A 443 23.51 12.20 -14.53
C LYS A 443 23.27 13.12 -15.73
N ASN A 444 24.32 13.78 -16.22
CA ASN A 444 24.24 14.68 -17.39
C ASN A 444 23.86 13.94 -18.66
N SER A 445 24.20 12.63 -18.76
CA SER A 445 23.81 11.78 -19.88
C SER A 445 22.35 11.29 -19.83
N GLY A 446 21.58 11.71 -18.82
CA GLY A 446 20.19 11.31 -18.64
C GLY A 446 20.00 9.95 -17.96
N ALA A 447 21.05 9.35 -17.39
CA ALA A 447 20.92 8.09 -16.67
C ALA A 447 20.11 8.27 -15.38
N ILE A 448 19.15 7.38 -15.15
CA ILE A 448 18.31 7.38 -13.94
C ILE A 448 19.13 6.79 -12.79
N ALA A 449 19.24 7.55 -11.70
CA ALA A 449 19.83 7.11 -10.44
C ALA A 449 18.71 6.78 -9.43
N LEU A 450 18.87 5.72 -8.66
CA LEU A 450 17.93 5.38 -7.60
C LEU A 450 18.04 6.37 -6.45
N PHE A 451 16.92 6.85 -5.96
CA PHE A 451 16.89 7.82 -4.88
C PHE A 451 17.29 7.16 -3.54
N GLY A 452 18.26 7.76 -2.86
CA GLY A 452 18.69 7.32 -1.53
C GLY A 452 19.86 6.31 -1.50
N GLU A 453 20.33 5.84 -2.64
CA GLU A 453 21.56 5.06 -2.71
C GLU A 453 22.81 5.97 -2.69
N LYS A 454 23.85 5.47 -2.01
CA LYS A 454 25.15 6.14 -1.99
C LYS A 454 26.02 5.56 -3.11
N TYR A 455 26.26 6.36 -4.13
CA TYR A 455 27.13 6.00 -5.24
C TYR A 455 28.56 6.47 -4.99
N GLY A 456 29.54 5.70 -5.46
CA GLY A 456 30.92 6.15 -5.52
C GLY A 456 31.13 7.23 -6.58
N SER A 457 32.37 7.72 -6.71
CA SER A 457 32.73 8.70 -7.76
C SER A 457 32.55 8.14 -9.17
N LYS A 458 32.78 6.81 -9.35
CA LYS A 458 32.55 6.09 -10.61
C LYS A 458 31.36 5.16 -10.48
N VAL A 459 30.50 5.15 -11.49
CA VAL A 459 29.26 4.37 -11.54
C VAL A 459 29.16 3.57 -12.84
N ARG A 460 28.50 2.41 -12.76
CA ARG A 460 28.20 1.57 -13.91
C ARG A 460 26.81 1.98 -14.44
N VAL A 461 26.76 2.37 -15.70
CA VAL A 461 25.54 2.74 -16.43
C VAL A 461 25.20 1.62 -17.40
N VAL A 462 23.99 1.11 -17.33
CA VAL A 462 23.43 0.12 -18.26
C VAL A 462 22.38 0.79 -19.11
N SER A 463 22.49 0.65 -20.43
CA SER A 463 21.51 1.21 -21.37
C SER A 463 21.06 0.17 -22.40
N PHE A 464 19.78 0.25 -22.77
CA PHE A 464 19.12 -0.55 -23.79
C PHE A 464 18.57 0.39 -24.86
N GLY A 465 19.47 0.85 -25.76
CA GLY A 465 19.16 1.88 -26.75
C GLY A 465 18.60 3.16 -26.07
N GLU A 466 17.55 3.73 -26.64
CA GLU A 466 16.81 4.87 -26.10
C GLU A 466 15.69 4.48 -25.10
N ILE A 467 15.52 3.17 -24.85
CA ILE A 467 14.39 2.69 -24.05
C ILE A 467 14.63 2.87 -22.56
N SER A 468 15.83 2.48 -22.09
CA SER A 468 16.21 2.57 -20.67
C SER A 468 17.68 2.89 -20.54
N LYS A 469 18.03 3.77 -19.59
CA LYS A 469 19.40 4.11 -19.21
C LYS A 469 19.46 4.38 -17.72
N GLU A 470 20.10 3.47 -16.97
CA GLU A 470 20.06 3.49 -15.50
C GLU A 470 21.41 3.17 -14.88
N LEU A 471 21.66 3.70 -13.68
CA LEU A 471 22.78 3.30 -12.84
C LEU A 471 22.48 1.92 -12.25
N CYS A 472 23.22 0.90 -12.67
CA CYS A 472 22.97 -0.47 -12.21
C CYS A 472 24.25 -1.30 -12.14
N GLY A 473 24.48 -1.92 -10.97
CA GLY A 473 25.59 -2.88 -10.74
C GLY A 473 25.21 -4.34 -10.96
N GLY A 474 23.97 -4.64 -11.35
CA GLY A 474 23.49 -6.00 -11.50
C GLY A 474 23.88 -6.69 -12.80
N ILE A 475 23.47 -7.94 -12.94
CA ILE A 475 23.71 -8.76 -14.14
C ILE A 475 22.55 -8.58 -15.12
N HIS A 476 22.88 -8.42 -16.40
CA HIS A 476 21.93 -8.19 -17.47
C HIS A 476 22.15 -9.08 -18.67
N VAL A 477 21.11 -9.24 -19.49
CA VAL A 477 21.21 -9.88 -20.81
C VAL A 477 22.08 -9.04 -21.75
N ARG A 478 22.67 -9.67 -22.75
CA ARG A 478 23.45 -8.96 -23.78
C ARG A 478 22.55 -8.32 -24.85
N ASN A 479 21.37 -8.88 -25.04
CA ASN A 479 20.38 -8.38 -25.97
C ASN A 479 18.98 -8.55 -25.37
N LEU A 480 18.09 -7.57 -25.59
CA LEU A 480 16.72 -7.59 -25.05
C LEU A 480 15.91 -8.80 -25.51
N SER A 481 16.19 -9.34 -26.69
CA SER A 481 15.50 -10.54 -27.21
C SER A 481 15.72 -11.79 -26.32
N GLU A 482 16.78 -11.83 -25.52
CA GLU A 482 17.03 -12.93 -24.59
C GLU A 482 16.04 -12.98 -23.42
N ILE A 483 15.34 -11.87 -23.13
CA ILE A 483 14.33 -11.79 -22.06
C ILE A 483 13.15 -12.73 -22.37
N GLY A 484 12.79 -12.91 -23.66
CA GLY A 484 11.62 -13.68 -24.05
C GLY A 484 10.29 -13.02 -23.64
N PRO A 485 9.17 -13.78 -23.63
CA PRO A 485 7.88 -13.22 -23.27
C PRO A 485 7.86 -12.69 -21.85
N PHE A 486 7.11 -11.61 -21.64
CA PHE A 486 6.94 -10.94 -20.33
C PHE A 486 5.45 -10.85 -20.01
N PHE A 487 5.08 -11.23 -18.77
CA PHE A 487 3.71 -11.11 -18.26
C PHE A 487 3.68 -10.52 -16.87
N ILE A 488 2.74 -9.59 -16.64
CA ILE A 488 2.40 -9.09 -15.32
C ILE A 488 1.47 -10.12 -14.65
N VAL A 489 1.90 -10.63 -13.48
CA VAL A 489 1.13 -11.63 -12.73
C VAL A 489 0.17 -10.96 -11.76
N LYS A 490 0.62 -9.86 -11.14
CA LYS A 490 -0.16 -9.19 -10.09
C LYS A 490 0.23 -7.72 -9.95
N GLU A 491 -0.76 -6.90 -9.70
CA GLU A 491 -0.61 -5.52 -9.24
C GLU A 491 -1.26 -5.38 -7.87
N SER A 492 -0.63 -4.68 -6.92
CA SER A 492 -1.13 -4.53 -5.56
C SER A 492 -0.60 -3.27 -4.87
N SER A 493 -1.23 -2.89 -3.74
CA SER A 493 -0.75 -1.81 -2.88
C SER A 493 0.25 -2.34 -1.85
N VAL A 494 1.37 -1.64 -1.68
CA VAL A 494 2.34 -1.88 -0.60
C VAL A 494 2.08 -0.95 0.57
N SER A 495 1.94 0.33 0.26
CA SER A 495 1.65 1.39 1.23
C SER A 495 0.97 2.57 0.53
N ALA A 496 0.63 3.61 1.29
CA ALA A 496 0.08 4.82 0.70
C ALA A 496 1.06 5.44 -0.31
N GLY A 497 0.66 5.51 -1.57
CA GLY A 497 1.49 6.08 -2.65
C GLY A 497 2.56 5.14 -3.20
N VAL A 498 2.58 3.86 -2.81
CA VAL A 498 3.48 2.85 -3.36
C VAL A 498 2.69 1.65 -3.87
N ARG A 499 2.86 1.34 -5.13
CA ARG A 499 2.27 0.19 -5.82
C ARG A 499 3.35 -0.87 -6.09
N ARG A 500 2.94 -2.10 -6.26
CA ARG A 500 3.79 -3.25 -6.55
C ARG A 500 3.30 -3.96 -7.80
N ILE A 501 4.21 -4.24 -8.70
CA ILE A 501 4.02 -5.19 -9.78
C ILE A 501 4.90 -6.42 -9.52
N GLU A 502 4.29 -7.59 -9.64
CA GLU A 502 4.96 -8.88 -9.74
C GLU A 502 4.82 -9.36 -11.20
N ALA A 503 5.93 -9.75 -11.81
CA ALA A 503 5.96 -10.15 -13.21
C ALA A 503 6.94 -11.30 -13.44
N VAL A 504 6.76 -11.98 -14.55
CA VAL A 504 7.59 -13.11 -14.98
C VAL A 504 8.03 -12.91 -16.42
N CYS A 505 9.20 -13.44 -16.77
CA CYS A 505 9.67 -13.45 -18.15
C CYS A 505 10.27 -14.81 -18.54
N SER A 506 10.65 -14.94 -19.80
CA SER A 506 11.35 -16.13 -20.31
C SER A 506 10.61 -17.44 -20.02
N ARG A 507 11.32 -18.40 -19.43
CA ARG A 507 10.81 -19.75 -19.10
C ARG A 507 9.64 -19.70 -18.13
N ALA A 508 9.69 -18.82 -17.13
CA ALA A 508 8.60 -18.64 -16.15
C ALA A 508 7.32 -18.14 -16.83
N ALA A 509 7.43 -17.18 -17.74
CA ALA A 509 6.31 -16.67 -18.54
C ALA A 509 5.72 -17.73 -19.48
N LEU A 510 6.60 -18.51 -20.15
CA LEU A 510 6.16 -19.62 -20.97
C LEU A 510 5.40 -20.68 -20.17
N ASN A 511 5.92 -21.07 -19.00
CA ASN A 511 5.27 -22.02 -18.11
C ASN A 511 3.88 -21.51 -17.66
N LEU A 512 3.76 -20.22 -17.31
CA LEU A 512 2.48 -19.60 -16.96
C LEU A 512 1.49 -19.66 -18.14
N ALA A 513 1.93 -19.34 -19.35
CA ALA A 513 1.09 -19.40 -20.54
C ALA A 513 0.61 -20.85 -20.84
N LEU A 514 1.51 -21.84 -20.70
CA LEU A 514 1.18 -23.26 -20.87
C LEU A 514 0.17 -23.74 -19.81
N GLN A 515 0.36 -23.35 -18.56
CA GLN A 515 -0.59 -23.68 -17.46
C GLN A 515 -1.97 -23.07 -17.73
N ASN A 516 -2.02 -21.80 -18.14
CA ASN A 516 -3.29 -21.14 -18.48
C ASN A 516 -3.96 -21.82 -19.67
N ARG A 517 -3.22 -22.21 -20.70
CA ARG A 517 -3.73 -22.97 -21.84
C ARG A 517 -4.29 -24.34 -21.41
N ALA A 518 -3.57 -25.05 -20.52
CA ALA A 518 -4.05 -26.33 -20.00
C ALA A 518 -5.36 -26.17 -19.21
N LYS A 519 -5.44 -25.17 -18.33
CA LYS A 519 -6.68 -24.87 -17.58
C LYS A 519 -7.85 -24.51 -18.49
N LEU A 520 -7.61 -23.72 -19.54
CA LEU A 520 -8.65 -23.41 -20.54
C LEU A 520 -9.10 -24.66 -21.29
N ALA A 521 -8.19 -25.57 -21.60
CA ALA A 521 -8.51 -26.84 -22.24
C ALA A 521 -9.36 -27.73 -21.31
N GLU A 522 -9.03 -27.83 -20.02
CA GLU A 522 -9.82 -28.53 -19.00
C GLU A 522 -11.25 -27.95 -18.89
N ILE A 523 -11.36 -26.62 -18.77
CA ILE A 523 -12.65 -25.93 -18.73
C ILE A 523 -13.46 -26.23 -20.02
N SER A 524 -12.83 -26.16 -21.19
CA SER A 524 -13.50 -26.44 -22.47
C SER A 524 -13.95 -27.91 -22.56
N ALA A 525 -13.16 -28.84 -22.04
CA ALA A 525 -13.53 -30.26 -21.99
C ALA A 525 -14.74 -30.50 -21.07
N GLU A 526 -14.77 -29.91 -19.88
CA GLU A 526 -15.89 -29.97 -18.93
C GLU A 526 -17.16 -29.38 -19.54
N LEU A 527 -17.04 -28.31 -20.32
CA LEU A 527 -18.13 -27.67 -21.06
C LEU A 527 -18.45 -28.37 -22.40
N LYS A 528 -17.97 -29.60 -22.61
CA LYS A 528 -18.20 -30.40 -23.82
C LYS A 528 -17.86 -29.70 -25.13
N GLY A 529 -16.78 -28.92 -25.12
CA GLY A 529 -16.29 -28.19 -26.29
C GLY A 529 -17.04 -26.89 -26.63
N ILE A 530 -17.96 -26.47 -25.77
CA ILE A 530 -18.61 -25.17 -25.90
C ILE A 530 -17.61 -24.09 -25.42
N GLU A 531 -17.55 -22.97 -26.15
CA GLU A 531 -16.73 -21.82 -25.75
C GLU A 531 -17.13 -21.37 -24.33
N PRO A 532 -16.18 -21.19 -23.36
CA PRO A 532 -16.45 -20.99 -21.94
C PRO A 532 -17.44 -19.85 -21.62
N LEU A 533 -17.30 -18.69 -22.26
CA LEU A 533 -18.22 -17.56 -22.00
C LEU A 533 -19.65 -17.87 -22.47
N ARG A 534 -19.78 -18.51 -23.64
CA ARG A 534 -21.06 -18.95 -24.16
C ARG A 534 -21.75 -20.01 -23.28
N ALA A 535 -20.95 -20.93 -22.74
CA ALA A 535 -21.47 -21.93 -21.82
C ALA A 535 -21.95 -21.32 -20.49
N ILE A 536 -21.21 -20.34 -19.96
CA ILE A 536 -21.61 -19.58 -18.76
C ILE A 536 -22.92 -18.81 -19.00
N GLU A 537 -23.09 -18.17 -20.14
CA GLU A 537 -24.35 -17.49 -20.50
C GLU A 537 -25.51 -18.49 -20.55
N LYS A 538 -25.31 -19.63 -21.22
CA LYS A 538 -26.33 -20.69 -21.30
C LYS A 538 -26.72 -21.21 -19.93
N LEU A 539 -25.75 -21.47 -19.05
CA LEU A 539 -26.00 -21.90 -17.67
C LEU A 539 -26.76 -20.83 -16.86
N LYS A 540 -26.43 -19.56 -17.03
CA LYS A 540 -27.16 -18.46 -16.39
C LYS A 540 -28.62 -18.39 -16.85
N ASP A 541 -28.88 -18.59 -18.12
CA ASP A 541 -30.25 -18.60 -18.67
C ASP A 541 -31.03 -19.81 -18.22
N GLU A 542 -30.38 -20.98 -18.16
CA GLU A 542 -31.00 -22.21 -17.62
C GLU A 542 -31.34 -22.07 -16.15
N ILE A 543 -30.44 -21.52 -15.33
CA ILE A 543 -30.69 -21.22 -13.91
C ILE A 543 -31.86 -20.24 -13.76
N ARG A 544 -31.99 -19.23 -14.63
CA ARG A 544 -33.10 -18.29 -14.61
C ARG A 544 -34.41 -18.99 -14.96
N SER A 545 -34.41 -19.80 -16.01
CA SER A 545 -35.56 -20.60 -16.43
C SER A 545 -36.01 -21.58 -15.35
N LEU A 546 -35.07 -22.30 -14.71
CA LEU A 546 -35.39 -23.24 -13.60
C LEU A 546 -35.97 -22.50 -12.39
N LYS A 547 -35.45 -21.33 -12.05
CA LYS A 547 -36.01 -20.49 -10.98
C LYS A 547 -37.42 -20.04 -11.28
N ASP A 548 -37.72 -19.68 -12.52
CA ASP A 548 -39.06 -19.29 -12.95
C ASP A 548 -39.99 -20.50 -12.96
N GLN A 549 -39.54 -21.69 -13.40
CA GLN A 549 -40.33 -22.92 -13.31
C GLN A 549 -40.66 -23.33 -11.85
N ILE A 550 -39.68 -23.22 -10.93
CA ILE A 550 -39.91 -23.47 -9.50
C ILE A 550 -40.93 -22.47 -8.95
N LYS A 551 -40.86 -21.23 -9.34
CA LYS A 551 -41.80 -20.18 -8.92
C LYS A 551 -43.23 -20.48 -9.43
N HIS A 552 -43.35 -20.91 -10.66
CA HIS A 552 -44.65 -21.31 -11.24
C HIS A 552 -45.20 -22.63 -10.70
N ALA A 553 -44.33 -23.63 -10.44
CA ALA A 553 -44.76 -24.91 -9.85
C ALA A 553 -45.28 -24.73 -8.42
N SER A 554 -44.72 -23.74 -7.69
CA SER A 554 -45.15 -23.45 -6.32
C SER A 554 -46.52 -22.74 -6.24
N SER A 555 -46.99 -22.14 -7.33
CA SER A 555 -48.29 -21.46 -7.39
C SER A 555 -49.48 -22.38 -7.76
N SER A 556 -49.26 -23.64 -8.08
CA SER A 556 -50.31 -24.56 -8.52
C SER A 556 -51.00 -25.35 -7.39
N HIS A 557 -50.72 -25.10 -6.13
CA HIS A 557 -51.46 -25.72 -5.01
C HIS A 557 -52.78 -24.97 -4.80
N ALA A 558 -53.90 -25.62 -5.14
CA ALA A 558 -55.24 -25.13 -4.83
C ALA A 558 -55.40 -25.04 -3.30
N LEU A 559 -55.33 -23.80 -2.78
CA LEU A 559 -55.54 -23.53 -1.34
C LEU A 559 -57.00 -23.86 -0.96
N ALA A 560 -57.19 -24.77 -0.01
CA ALA A 560 -58.49 -25.05 0.53
C ALA A 560 -59.02 -23.82 1.31
N PHE A 561 -60.27 -23.47 1.08
CA PHE A 561 -60.89 -22.32 1.76
C PHE A 561 -62.27 -22.66 2.35
N LEU A 562 -62.68 -21.93 3.34
CA LEU A 562 -63.97 -22.02 3.97
C LEU A 562 -64.86 -20.86 3.47
N ASN A 563 -66.14 -21.11 3.28
CA ASN A 563 -67.11 -20.03 3.05
C ASN A 563 -67.67 -19.54 4.41
N VAL A 564 -67.45 -18.30 4.75
CA VAL A 564 -67.99 -17.66 5.95
C VAL A 564 -68.81 -16.47 5.45
N GLY A 565 -70.15 -16.61 5.45
CA GLY A 565 -71.01 -15.70 4.74
C GLY A 565 -70.60 -15.59 3.25
N ASP A 566 -70.40 -14.37 2.74
CA ASP A 566 -69.95 -14.10 1.38
C ASP A 566 -68.39 -14.09 1.22
N THR A 567 -67.67 -14.27 2.32
CA THR A 567 -66.21 -14.18 2.31
C THR A 567 -65.52 -15.53 2.16
N LYS A 568 -64.52 -15.63 1.28
CA LYS A 568 -63.66 -16.80 1.16
C LYS A 568 -62.53 -16.69 2.16
N LEU A 569 -62.53 -17.55 3.17
CA LEU A 569 -61.52 -17.59 4.23
C LEU A 569 -60.55 -18.73 4.01
N CYS A 570 -59.23 -18.45 3.86
CA CYS A 570 -58.17 -19.43 3.80
C CYS A 570 -57.15 -19.15 4.90
N VAL A 571 -56.83 -20.14 5.74
CA VAL A 571 -55.72 -20.11 6.68
C VAL A 571 -55.01 -21.44 6.57
N ALA A 572 -53.75 -21.41 6.12
CA ALA A 572 -52.99 -22.64 5.86
C ALA A 572 -51.51 -22.50 6.14
N SER A 573 -50.86 -23.62 6.42
CA SER A 573 -49.41 -23.72 6.34
C SER A 573 -49.02 -24.24 4.96
N VAL A 574 -47.99 -23.64 4.37
CA VAL A 574 -47.45 -24.03 3.06
C VAL A 574 -45.98 -24.43 3.19
N GLU A 575 -45.60 -25.51 2.50
CA GLU A 575 -44.24 -26.03 2.59
C GLU A 575 -43.26 -25.26 1.73
N SER A 576 -43.71 -24.70 0.60
CA SER A 576 -42.88 -24.00 -0.36
C SER A 576 -43.69 -22.98 -1.16
N GLY A 577 -43.04 -22.01 -1.78
CA GLY A 577 -43.64 -20.99 -2.63
C GLY A 577 -43.50 -19.56 -2.07
N ASP A 578 -43.81 -18.58 -2.90
CA ASP A 578 -43.88 -17.16 -2.48
C ASP A 578 -45.29 -16.89 -1.90
N ILE A 579 -45.37 -16.90 -0.56
CA ILE A 579 -46.65 -16.68 0.16
C ILE A 579 -47.30 -15.34 -0.20
N LYS A 580 -46.53 -14.34 -0.62
CA LYS A 580 -47.09 -13.07 -1.02
C LYS A 580 -47.79 -13.17 -2.37
N THR A 581 -47.20 -13.83 -3.34
CA THR A 581 -47.79 -14.08 -4.65
C THR A 581 -49.08 -14.95 -4.50
N MET A 582 -49.03 -15.99 -3.66
CA MET A 582 -50.17 -16.85 -3.39
C MET A 582 -51.36 -16.10 -2.76
N ILE A 583 -51.09 -15.15 -1.87
CA ILE A 583 -52.09 -14.26 -1.26
C ILE A 583 -52.70 -13.35 -2.31
N ASP A 584 -51.89 -12.72 -3.15
CA ASP A 584 -52.39 -11.84 -4.20
C ASP A 584 -53.22 -12.56 -5.23
N GLU A 585 -52.84 -13.76 -5.66
CA GLU A 585 -53.61 -14.65 -6.56
C GLU A 585 -54.98 -15.02 -5.90
N PHE A 586 -54.99 -15.41 -4.62
CA PHE A 586 -56.21 -15.71 -3.90
C PHE A 586 -57.15 -14.51 -3.78
N LYS A 587 -56.61 -13.31 -3.46
CA LYS A 587 -57.36 -12.06 -3.41
C LYS A 587 -57.94 -11.68 -4.76
N ASN A 588 -57.17 -11.94 -5.85
CA ASN A 588 -57.61 -11.58 -7.20
C ASN A 588 -58.69 -12.49 -7.75
N SER A 589 -58.68 -13.79 -7.33
CA SER A 589 -59.67 -14.78 -7.75
C SER A 589 -61.02 -14.73 -7.01
N HIS A 590 -61.14 -13.91 -5.93
CA HIS A 590 -62.34 -13.79 -5.13
C HIS A 590 -62.75 -12.30 -4.90
N GLU A 591 -64.02 -12.02 -4.87
CA GLU A 591 -64.57 -10.67 -4.65
C GLU A 591 -64.43 -10.21 -3.17
N LYS A 592 -64.69 -11.19 -2.23
CA LYS A 592 -64.48 -10.99 -0.80
C LYS A 592 -63.54 -12.08 -0.32
N ALA A 593 -62.37 -11.74 0.16
CA ALA A 593 -61.32 -12.69 0.55
C ALA A 593 -60.61 -12.30 1.84
N ALA A 594 -60.32 -13.31 2.64
CA ALA A 594 -59.40 -13.24 3.76
C ALA A 594 -58.47 -14.46 3.74
N ILE A 595 -57.19 -14.23 3.59
CA ILE A 595 -56.21 -15.31 3.51
C ILE A 595 -55.04 -15.02 4.45
N MET A 596 -54.59 -16.08 5.18
CA MET A 596 -53.37 -16.05 5.96
C MET A 596 -52.58 -17.31 5.64
N LEU A 597 -51.31 -17.15 5.27
CA LEU A 597 -50.38 -18.24 5.00
C LEU A 597 -49.22 -18.21 5.96
N MET A 598 -48.80 -19.37 6.41
CA MET A 598 -47.64 -19.59 7.27
C MET A 598 -46.66 -20.52 6.57
N GLN A 599 -45.37 -20.19 6.58
CA GLN A 599 -44.34 -20.99 5.93
C GLN A 599 -43.13 -21.15 6.86
N VAL A 600 -42.68 -22.39 7.03
CA VAL A 600 -41.48 -22.69 7.80
C VAL A 600 -40.25 -22.58 6.87
N GLY A 601 -39.31 -21.69 7.20
CA GLY A 601 -38.06 -21.59 6.50
C GLY A 601 -37.09 -22.73 6.84
N THR A 602 -36.06 -22.92 6.03
CA THR A 602 -34.99 -23.89 6.28
C THR A 602 -34.18 -23.60 7.53
N ASP A 603 -34.24 -22.35 8.05
CA ASP A 603 -33.65 -21.92 9.31
C ASP A 603 -34.57 -22.14 10.53
N GLY A 604 -35.70 -22.79 10.36
CA GLY A 604 -36.69 -23.07 11.42
C GLY A 604 -37.54 -21.86 11.82
N LYS A 605 -37.41 -20.72 11.15
CA LYS A 605 -38.27 -19.54 11.39
C LYS A 605 -39.57 -19.64 10.58
N ILE A 606 -40.64 -19.09 11.13
CA ILE A 606 -41.93 -19.06 10.48
C ILE A 606 -42.15 -17.67 9.88
N SER A 607 -42.43 -17.63 8.59
CA SER A 607 -42.94 -16.44 7.92
C SER A 607 -44.46 -16.49 7.84
N ILE A 608 -45.13 -15.43 8.26
CA ILE A 608 -46.56 -15.29 8.24
C ILE A 608 -46.94 -14.12 7.34
N ALA A 609 -47.90 -14.31 6.46
CA ALA A 609 -48.47 -13.21 5.71
C ALA A 609 -50.00 -13.35 5.64
N ALA A 610 -50.70 -12.24 5.70
CA ALA A 610 -52.16 -12.19 5.52
C ALA A 610 -52.56 -11.09 4.54
N GLY A 611 -53.56 -11.39 3.75
CA GLY A 611 -54.18 -10.49 2.82
C GLY A 611 -55.72 -10.47 2.97
N VAL A 612 -56.31 -9.31 2.89
CA VAL A 612 -57.74 -9.09 3.03
C VAL A 612 -58.26 -8.23 1.88
N LYS A 613 -59.40 -8.61 1.31
CA LYS A 613 -60.09 -7.87 0.27
C LYS A 613 -61.59 -7.86 0.57
N ASN A 614 -62.14 -6.66 0.73
CA ASN A 614 -63.58 -6.43 0.96
C ASN A 614 -64.20 -7.28 2.12
N ALA A 615 -63.43 -7.58 3.16
CA ALA A 615 -63.87 -8.30 4.34
C ALA A 615 -63.62 -7.48 5.63
N PRO A 616 -64.48 -7.62 6.69
CA PRO A 616 -64.37 -6.81 7.90
C PRO A 616 -63.28 -7.30 8.86
N ILE A 617 -62.10 -7.64 8.33
CA ILE A 617 -60.91 -8.10 9.06
C ILE A 617 -59.79 -7.15 8.73
N LYS A 618 -58.97 -6.82 9.72
CA LYS A 618 -57.73 -6.06 9.53
C LYS A 618 -56.56 -7.03 9.52
N ALA A 619 -55.84 -7.12 8.38
CA ALA A 619 -54.73 -8.05 8.21
C ALA A 619 -53.60 -7.81 9.26
N GLY A 620 -53.37 -6.56 9.68
CA GLY A 620 -52.38 -6.21 10.69
C GLY A 620 -52.67 -6.76 12.07
N GLU A 621 -53.93 -6.72 12.51
CA GLU A 621 -54.36 -7.29 13.78
C GLU A 621 -54.36 -8.82 13.72
N TRP A 622 -54.74 -9.37 12.57
CA TRP A 622 -54.89 -10.79 12.35
C TRP A 622 -53.50 -11.51 12.33
N VAL A 623 -52.50 -10.98 11.64
CA VAL A 623 -51.17 -11.58 11.69
C VAL A 623 -50.49 -11.45 13.05
N LYS A 624 -50.82 -10.36 13.81
CA LYS A 624 -50.27 -10.12 15.14
C LYS A 624 -50.76 -11.19 16.13
N LEU A 625 -52.03 -11.59 16.03
CA LEU A 625 -52.60 -12.69 16.82
C LEU A 625 -51.83 -14.00 16.56
N ALA A 626 -51.70 -14.38 15.31
CA ALA A 626 -50.98 -15.61 14.94
C ALA A 626 -49.49 -15.56 15.35
N ALA A 627 -48.85 -14.42 15.18
CA ALA A 627 -47.44 -14.25 15.55
C ALA A 627 -47.21 -14.34 17.06
N GLN A 628 -48.12 -13.83 17.89
CA GLN A 628 -48.03 -13.94 19.35
C GLN A 628 -48.06 -15.42 19.82
N ILE A 629 -48.90 -16.24 19.22
CA ILE A 629 -48.97 -17.69 19.50
C ILE A 629 -47.68 -18.39 19.12
N LEU A 630 -47.08 -17.98 17.99
CA LEU A 630 -45.85 -18.52 17.45
C LEU A 630 -44.56 -17.91 18.05
N GLY A 631 -44.67 -17.14 19.13
CA GLY A 631 -43.53 -16.57 19.84
C GLY A 631 -42.77 -15.53 19.02
N GLY A 632 -43.47 -14.78 18.19
CA GLY A 632 -42.91 -13.77 17.31
C GLY A 632 -43.71 -12.45 17.32
N GLY A 633 -43.57 -11.64 16.25
CA GLY A 633 -44.22 -10.38 16.11
C GLY A 633 -44.28 -9.90 14.67
N GLY A 634 -45.13 -8.91 14.42
CA GLY A 634 -45.28 -8.30 13.11
C GLY A 634 -46.47 -7.39 13.06
N GLY A 635 -46.89 -6.96 11.87
CA GLY A 635 -48.02 -6.09 11.62
C GLY A 635 -47.99 -5.59 10.16
N GLY A 636 -48.84 -4.65 9.87
CA GLY A 636 -48.94 -4.12 8.53
C GLY A 636 -50.22 -3.31 8.35
N ARG A 637 -50.60 -3.09 7.10
CA ARG A 637 -51.80 -2.38 6.74
C ARG A 637 -53.05 -3.25 6.92
N ASP A 638 -54.24 -2.64 6.85
CA ASP A 638 -55.50 -3.34 6.99
C ASP A 638 -55.74 -4.36 5.82
N ASP A 639 -55.18 -4.13 4.63
CA ASP A 639 -55.33 -4.96 3.43
C ASP A 639 -54.23 -6.00 3.25
N PHE A 640 -53.05 -5.80 3.85
CA PHE A 640 -51.91 -6.74 3.79
C PHE A 640 -50.96 -6.53 4.95
N ALA A 641 -50.53 -7.60 5.58
CA ALA A 641 -49.61 -7.57 6.71
C ALA A 641 -48.70 -8.80 6.74
N THR A 642 -47.56 -8.67 7.38
CA THR A 642 -46.55 -9.75 7.54
C THR A 642 -46.10 -9.84 8.98
N ALA A 643 -45.75 -11.04 9.41
CA ALA A 643 -45.18 -11.30 10.72
C ALA A 643 -44.19 -12.46 10.67
N GLY A 644 -43.44 -12.66 11.77
CA GLY A 644 -42.57 -13.80 11.95
C GLY A 644 -42.92 -14.57 13.21
N GLY A 645 -42.56 -15.86 13.25
CA GLY A 645 -42.72 -16.74 14.42
C GLY A 645 -41.46 -17.60 14.58
N LYS A 646 -41.35 -18.24 15.75
CA LYS A 646 -40.24 -19.14 16.09
C LYS A 646 -40.67 -20.54 16.55
N ASP A 647 -41.91 -20.69 17.03
CA ASP A 647 -42.41 -21.92 17.61
C ASP A 647 -43.22 -22.72 16.57
N VAL A 648 -42.52 -23.59 15.83
CA VAL A 648 -43.09 -24.42 14.76
C VAL A 648 -44.15 -25.39 15.30
N LEU A 649 -44.03 -25.83 16.57
CA LEU A 649 -44.96 -26.81 17.17
C LEU A 649 -46.35 -26.23 17.39
N LYS A 650 -46.50 -24.91 17.41
CA LYS A 650 -47.77 -24.20 17.62
C LYS A 650 -48.46 -23.73 16.34
N ILE A 651 -48.00 -24.15 15.17
CA ILE A 651 -48.61 -23.71 13.89
C ILE A 651 -50.08 -24.12 13.79
N GLU A 652 -50.44 -25.35 14.21
CA GLU A 652 -51.83 -25.82 14.18
C GLU A 652 -52.72 -25.00 15.13
N GLU A 653 -52.22 -24.64 16.32
CA GLU A 653 -52.88 -23.79 17.27
C GLU A 653 -53.11 -22.39 16.69
N ALA A 654 -52.05 -21.80 16.08
CA ALA A 654 -52.14 -20.51 15.44
C ALA A 654 -53.14 -20.47 14.26
N ILE A 655 -53.21 -21.55 13.47
CA ILE A 655 -54.20 -21.69 12.39
C ILE A 655 -55.64 -21.73 12.96
N LYS A 656 -55.87 -22.55 14.02
CA LYS A 656 -57.19 -22.61 14.65
C LYS A 656 -57.67 -21.28 15.21
N GLU A 657 -56.81 -20.60 15.94
CA GLU A 657 -57.12 -19.29 16.53
C GLU A 657 -57.28 -18.19 15.45
N ALA A 658 -56.46 -18.22 14.38
CA ALA A 658 -56.62 -17.32 13.27
C ALA A 658 -57.93 -17.51 12.51
N ILE A 659 -58.38 -18.77 12.35
CA ILE A 659 -59.72 -19.09 11.78
C ILE A 659 -60.84 -18.64 12.71
N ALA A 660 -60.75 -18.89 14.02
CA ALA A 660 -61.74 -18.46 15.01
C ALA A 660 -61.89 -16.92 15.05
N TYR A 661 -60.77 -16.20 15.07
CA TYR A 661 -60.74 -14.76 15.00
C TYR A 661 -61.42 -14.22 13.73
N ALA A 662 -61.09 -14.78 12.58
CA ALA A 662 -61.67 -14.39 11.31
C ALA A 662 -63.20 -14.65 11.26
N LYS A 663 -63.67 -15.80 11.72
CA LYS A 663 -65.13 -16.15 11.80
C LYS A 663 -65.91 -15.22 12.75
N GLY A 664 -65.24 -14.73 13.80
CA GLY A 664 -65.90 -13.81 14.74
C GLY A 664 -65.96 -12.35 14.25
N LYS A 665 -65.26 -12.04 13.17
CA LYS A 665 -65.26 -10.69 12.55
C LYS A 665 -66.04 -10.62 11.24
N ILE A 666 -66.17 -11.74 10.51
CA ILE A 666 -66.99 -11.86 9.30
C ILE A 666 -68.43 -12.17 9.69
#